data_3990b7080ecca4abeae166c7cc4ad26c
#
_entry.id   3990b7080ecca4abeae166c7cc4ad26c
#
_cell.length_a   1.000
_cell.length_b   1.000
_cell.length_c   1.000
_cell.angle_alpha   90.00
_cell.angle_beta   90.00
_cell.angle_gamma   90.00
#
_symmetry.space_group_name_H-M   'P 1'
#
loop_
_entity.id
_entity.type
_entity.pdbx_description
1 polymer ?
#
loop_
_entity_poly.entity_id
_entity_poly.type
_entity_poly.pdbx_seq_one_letter_code
_entity_poly.pdbx_strand_id
1 'polypeptide(L)'
;MITAGFGVAEARLADDARRNGSTMDVIDVQGPSWLRFTGSGRPVPLFRWMSQWPLRDSSNQVARVMRQVLERGAYDLILASGLRACGFAGRYLEAEFVPLLWRGDLDFSAARRHSEEDFAAVTRAVDRLFLEDEWEFDKALSKGSWSAHLRHPRRALPPELLPPLAEEFETPSVVVLHPEHVDADRLAAQMEALQTAVDTVPGASLRSLSASALYRTRDLAAGRAFDAVAATRLGGATHVVLVGSSRDHAAVGELLVGTGFAERLVVEDTIGSGAWAAGHPGVRTGRGLRLVTELAAALHGGPEPHSAVDTVDAGTTDLLSAYRAAMTGRVDRTFEDLAVLRHDGPLDVFFSTSPLEDRTDGARPQRVRNMNDALSEPAAALRLSSVPGVFDRRLRVLDEALAAGRPLGLLYGENSTSPIPVGRVTTALADVMARFSAGGGTSVWFVRDLHWLDEIDGYLEDADARRDVQERGLAEFDAMAAAADRLAAPSAESGAGFDALLARHGRGPVDWLPLPPAVSPANTVPADAPAIGEEGVTLLYAGGVGGIYGLGQYLTAVGTLDPQVRLDFVVRAGERSVLEDLLAEHGLADRPGLRITTVPLEWYVPATRTVVGVVLLGGEYARFSFPYKTMSLIERGYPVLCFADMGIADFLERNRVGLGVARSSEAIRAGIAALVRGGAPGMAEAQRTQSWDARVATARASAED
;
A
#
# COMPACT_ATOMS: atom_id res chain seq x y z
N MET A 1 -3.45 27.16 13.61
CA MET A 1 -2.89 25.83 13.36
C MET A 1 -1.60 25.64 14.15
N ILE A 2 -1.43 24.49 14.76
CA ILE A 2 -0.23 24.08 15.48
C ILE A 2 0.37 22.91 14.71
N THR A 3 1.65 23.01 14.34
CA THR A 3 2.34 21.99 13.55
C THR A 3 3.71 21.63 14.14
N ALA A 4 4.15 20.40 13.92
CA ALA A 4 5.48 19.93 14.28
C ALA A 4 6.35 19.73 13.03
N GLY A 5 6.28 20.65 12.11
CA GLY A 5 6.92 20.70 10.82
C GLY A 5 5.92 21.24 9.79
N PHE A 6 6.28 22.34 9.18
CA PHE A 6 5.42 23.01 8.20
C PHE A 6 5.70 22.41 6.83
N GLY A 7 4.75 21.66 6.32
CA GLY A 7 4.82 21.01 5.02
C GLY A 7 3.90 21.64 3.97
N VAL A 8 3.79 21.00 2.84
CA VAL A 8 2.95 21.41 1.70
C VAL A 8 1.47 21.45 2.07
N ALA A 9 1.02 20.47 2.82
CA ALA A 9 -0.38 20.36 3.22
C ALA A 9 -0.79 21.49 4.16
N GLU A 10 0.07 21.87 5.11
CA GLU A 10 -0.14 23.01 6.00
C GLU A 10 -0.12 24.34 5.23
N ALA A 11 0.77 24.47 4.25
CA ALA A 11 0.84 25.63 3.39
C ALA A 11 -0.44 25.81 2.58
N ARG A 12 -0.97 24.73 1.99
CA ARG A 12 -2.25 24.75 1.25
C ARG A 12 -3.41 25.12 2.15
N LEU A 13 -3.49 24.54 3.34
CA LEU A 13 -4.54 24.87 4.28
C LEU A 13 -4.49 26.37 4.67
N ALA A 14 -3.29 26.93 4.84
CA ALA A 14 -3.12 28.35 5.10
C ALA A 14 -3.56 29.21 3.91
N ASP A 15 -3.26 28.79 2.70
CA ASP A 15 -3.69 29.46 1.46
C ASP A 15 -5.20 29.36 1.24
N ASP A 16 -5.82 28.23 1.55
CA ASP A 16 -7.27 28.05 1.50
C ASP A 16 -7.98 28.96 2.52
N ALA A 17 -7.46 29.01 3.76
CA ALA A 17 -7.99 29.92 4.77
C ALA A 17 -7.93 31.38 4.28
N ARG A 18 -6.82 31.80 3.68
CA ARG A 18 -6.65 33.13 3.13
C ARG A 18 -7.64 33.43 2.00
N ARG A 19 -7.81 32.48 1.05
CA ARG A 19 -8.74 32.64 -0.07
C ARG A 19 -10.19 32.77 0.39
N ASN A 20 -10.55 32.09 1.45
CA ASN A 20 -11.90 32.12 2.03
C ASN A 20 -12.11 33.30 3.01
N GLY A 21 -11.17 34.25 3.06
CA GLY A 21 -11.29 35.42 3.95
C GLY A 21 -11.10 35.10 5.43
N SER A 22 -10.64 33.89 5.78
CA SER A 22 -10.38 33.47 7.17
C SER A 22 -9.01 33.95 7.63
N THR A 23 -8.89 34.31 8.89
CA THR A 23 -7.59 34.57 9.53
C THR A 23 -7.05 33.25 10.09
N MET A 24 -5.81 32.90 9.80
CA MET A 24 -5.15 31.73 10.33
C MET A 24 -3.83 32.10 10.99
N ASP A 25 -3.68 31.77 12.26
CA ASP A 25 -2.41 31.81 12.98
C ASP A 25 -1.75 30.43 12.92
N VAL A 26 -0.49 30.37 12.51
CA VAL A 26 0.31 29.14 12.41
C VAL A 26 1.45 29.18 13.44
N ILE A 27 1.50 28.15 14.28
CA ILE A 27 2.55 27.94 15.27
C ILE A 27 3.28 26.67 14.89
N ASP A 28 4.57 26.80 14.53
CA ASP A 28 5.45 25.67 14.29
C ASP A 28 6.25 25.37 15.56
N VAL A 29 6.06 24.19 16.13
CA VAL A 29 6.72 23.77 17.38
C VAL A 29 8.13 23.19 17.18
N GLN A 30 8.51 22.90 15.94
CA GLN A 30 9.88 22.47 15.60
C GLN A 30 10.79 23.63 15.20
N GLY A 31 10.23 24.60 14.50
CA GLY A 31 10.96 25.81 14.12
C GLY A 31 10.25 27.02 14.71
N PRO A 32 10.55 27.44 15.96
CA PRO A 32 9.71 28.33 16.74
C PRO A 32 9.40 29.62 15.98
N SER A 33 8.34 29.59 15.21
CA SER A 33 7.81 30.72 14.48
C SER A 33 6.29 30.79 14.65
N TRP A 34 5.81 31.98 14.84
CA TRP A 34 4.38 32.28 14.85
C TRP A 34 4.08 33.26 13.73
N LEU A 35 3.24 32.83 12.80
CA LEU A 35 2.88 33.59 11.61
C LEU A 35 1.37 33.78 11.57
N ARG A 36 0.92 35.01 11.28
CA ARG A 36 -0.49 35.33 11.06
C ARG A 36 -0.75 35.52 9.58
N PHE A 37 -1.71 34.79 9.06
CA PHE A 37 -2.22 34.90 7.69
C PHE A 37 -3.56 35.59 7.71
N THR A 38 -3.72 36.63 6.92
CA THR A 38 -4.98 37.34 6.73
C THR A 38 -5.38 37.33 5.25
N GLY A 39 -6.67 37.42 4.95
CA GLY A 39 -7.26 37.26 3.62
C GLY A 39 -6.75 38.19 2.50
N SER A 40 -5.99 39.23 2.83
CA SER A 40 -5.56 40.24 1.84
C SER A 40 -4.07 40.61 1.90
N GLY A 41 -3.23 39.90 2.67
CA GLY A 41 -1.87 40.36 2.91
C GLY A 41 -0.80 39.28 3.00
N ARG A 42 0.46 39.73 3.02
CA ARG A 42 1.60 38.86 3.36
C ARG A 42 1.49 38.39 4.80
N PRO A 43 1.94 37.16 5.13
CA PRO A 43 1.96 36.71 6.52
C PRO A 43 2.75 37.66 7.38
N VAL A 44 2.15 38.10 8.48
CA VAL A 44 2.81 38.97 9.45
C VAL A 44 3.48 38.11 10.50
N PRO A 45 4.81 38.15 10.65
CA PRO A 45 5.48 37.47 11.74
C PRO A 45 5.08 38.13 13.04
N LEU A 46 4.36 37.39 13.90
CA LEU A 46 3.98 37.88 15.24
C LEU A 46 5.09 37.65 16.24
N PHE A 47 5.92 36.63 16.00
CA PHE A 47 7.05 36.29 16.85
C PHE A 47 8.08 35.44 16.10
N ARG A 48 9.35 35.74 16.29
CA ARG A 48 10.47 34.96 15.80
C ARG A 48 11.37 34.60 16.99
N TRP A 49 11.44 33.30 17.30
CA TRP A 49 12.36 32.87 18.37
C TRP A 49 13.80 33.02 17.93
N MET A 50 14.61 33.50 18.84
CA MET A 50 16.06 33.58 18.62
C MET A 50 16.63 32.16 18.75
N SER A 51 17.43 31.77 17.79
CA SER A 51 18.03 30.43 17.61
C SER A 51 19.07 30.02 18.69
N GLN A 52 19.09 30.65 19.84
CA GLN A 52 20.19 30.53 20.82
C GLN A 52 19.82 29.85 22.14
N TRP A 53 18.62 29.26 22.27
CA TRP A 53 18.23 28.68 23.57
C TRP A 53 18.39 27.15 23.54
N PRO A 54 18.99 26.57 24.60
CA PRO A 54 19.18 25.10 24.63
C PRO A 54 17.87 24.35 24.71
N LEU A 55 17.76 23.30 23.90
CA LEU A 55 16.59 22.46 23.65
C LEU A 55 15.91 21.83 24.89
N ARG A 56 16.52 21.89 26.07
CA ARG A 56 15.98 21.25 27.28
C ARG A 56 14.83 22.00 27.98
N ASP A 57 14.66 23.29 27.72
CA ASP A 57 13.61 24.12 28.35
C ASP A 57 12.55 24.64 27.39
N SER A 58 12.61 24.25 26.12
CA SER A 58 11.75 24.79 25.05
C SER A 58 10.26 24.38 25.20
N SER A 59 9.98 23.23 25.80
CA SER A 59 8.61 22.75 25.98
C SER A 59 7.72 23.67 26.81
N ASN A 60 8.24 24.18 27.93
CA ASN A 60 7.49 25.08 28.81
C ASN A 60 7.31 26.49 28.22
N GLN A 61 8.23 26.93 27.38
CA GLN A 61 8.13 28.22 26.71
C GLN A 61 7.19 28.20 25.53
N VAL A 62 7.23 27.15 24.71
CA VAL A 62 6.25 26.94 23.61
C VAL A 62 4.85 26.86 24.19
N ALA A 63 4.67 26.13 25.28
CA ALA A 63 3.40 26.06 25.99
C ALA A 63 2.92 27.42 26.50
N ARG A 64 3.81 28.21 27.08
CA ARG A 64 3.47 29.56 27.57
C ARG A 64 3.06 30.48 26.40
N VAL A 65 3.76 30.44 25.28
CA VAL A 65 3.44 31.25 24.11
C VAL A 65 2.13 30.78 23.51
N MET A 66 1.92 29.47 23.38
CA MET A 66 0.65 28.92 22.89
C MET A 66 -0.52 29.39 23.78
N ARG A 67 -0.38 29.33 25.10
CA ARG A 67 -1.40 29.83 26.01
C ARG A 67 -1.64 31.33 25.82
N GLN A 68 -0.60 32.16 25.72
CA GLN A 68 -0.75 33.58 25.45
C GLN A 68 -1.38 33.91 24.09
N VAL A 69 -1.08 33.12 23.07
CA VAL A 69 -1.72 33.26 21.74
C VAL A 69 -3.20 32.94 21.83
N LEU A 70 -3.56 31.85 22.52
CA LEU A 70 -4.94 31.41 22.67
C LEU A 70 -5.74 32.34 23.57
N GLU A 71 -5.15 32.89 24.63
CA GLU A 71 -5.78 33.89 25.50
C GLU A 71 -6.03 35.23 24.78
N ARG A 72 -5.22 35.57 23.77
CA ARG A 72 -5.35 36.83 23.02
C ARG A 72 -6.25 36.73 21.78
N GLY A 73 -6.50 35.53 21.29
CA GLY A 73 -7.29 35.29 20.08
C GLY A 73 -8.57 34.54 20.40
N ALA A 74 -9.72 35.05 19.97
CA ALA A 74 -10.92 34.25 19.90
C ALA A 74 -10.79 33.33 18.66
N TYR A 75 -10.41 32.08 18.84
CA TYR A 75 -10.31 31.11 17.76
C TYR A 75 -11.57 30.24 17.71
N ASP A 76 -12.15 30.13 16.54
CA ASP A 76 -13.28 29.23 16.29
C ASP A 76 -12.84 27.77 16.14
N LEU A 77 -11.55 27.56 15.76
CA LEU A 77 -11.01 26.25 15.43
C LEU A 77 -9.52 26.19 15.69
N ILE A 78 -9.06 25.10 16.33
CA ILE A 78 -7.65 24.79 16.50
C ILE A 78 -7.34 23.51 15.74
N LEU A 79 -6.41 23.60 14.79
CA LEU A 79 -5.88 22.49 14.04
C LEU A 79 -4.50 22.12 14.56
N ALA A 80 -4.30 20.88 15.00
CA ALA A 80 -3.00 20.36 15.37
C ALA A 80 -2.54 19.34 14.33
N SER A 81 -1.41 19.57 13.69
CA SER A 81 -0.84 18.69 12.68
C SER A 81 0.35 17.92 13.23
N GLY A 82 0.26 16.61 13.23
CA GLY A 82 1.26 15.69 13.73
C GLY A 82 1.14 15.37 15.23
N LEU A 83 1.55 14.15 15.60
CA LEU A 83 1.43 13.60 16.96
C LEU A 83 2.11 14.50 18.00
N ARG A 84 3.27 15.08 17.68
CA ARG A 84 4.02 15.97 18.56
C ARG A 84 3.28 17.28 18.82
N ALA A 85 2.70 17.86 17.77
CA ALA A 85 1.88 19.08 17.93
C ALA A 85 0.63 18.80 18.77
N CYS A 86 0.03 17.63 18.61
CA CYS A 86 -1.11 17.18 19.39
C CYS A 86 -0.76 16.91 20.85
N GLY A 87 0.38 16.28 21.10
CA GLY A 87 0.90 16.10 22.47
C GLY A 87 1.11 17.43 23.17
N PHE A 88 1.62 18.42 22.47
CA PHE A 88 1.72 19.80 23.01
C PHE A 88 0.33 20.41 23.24
N ALA A 89 -0.55 20.34 22.27
CA ALA A 89 -1.91 20.85 22.42
C ALA A 89 -2.63 20.17 23.60
N GLY A 90 -2.56 18.84 23.69
CA GLY A 90 -3.20 18.07 24.75
C GLY A 90 -2.67 18.32 26.17
N ARG A 91 -1.38 18.63 26.31
CA ARG A 91 -0.79 18.93 27.62
C ARG A 91 -1.06 20.35 28.11
N TYR A 92 -1.23 21.30 27.20
CA TYR A 92 -1.15 22.72 27.52
C TYR A 92 -2.40 23.52 27.20
N LEU A 93 -3.32 22.91 26.43
CA LEU A 93 -4.65 23.45 26.21
C LEU A 93 -5.59 22.72 27.17
N GLU A 94 -5.93 23.34 28.27
CA GLU A 94 -6.95 22.82 29.16
C GLU A 94 -8.32 22.78 28.45
N ALA A 95 -9.28 22.04 29.01
CA ALA A 95 -10.53 21.57 28.42
C ALA A 95 -11.45 22.61 27.75
N GLU A 96 -11.11 23.89 27.73
CA GLU A 96 -11.89 24.96 27.10
C GLU A 96 -11.67 25.07 25.57
N PHE A 97 -10.62 24.43 25.05
CA PHE A 97 -10.28 24.44 23.63
C PHE A 97 -10.48 23.07 23.01
N VAL A 98 -11.06 23.04 21.85
CA VAL A 98 -11.31 21.85 21.07
C VAL A 98 -10.19 21.71 20.03
N PRO A 99 -9.09 20.97 20.28
CA PRO A 99 -8.09 20.74 19.27
C PRO A 99 -8.62 19.75 18.25
N LEU A 100 -8.56 20.12 16.98
CA LEU A 100 -8.80 19.22 15.87
C LEU A 100 -7.44 18.69 15.40
N LEU A 101 -7.26 17.39 15.50
CA LEU A 101 -6.11 16.74 14.95
C LEU A 101 -6.31 16.52 13.45
N TRP A 102 -5.43 17.08 12.65
CA TRP A 102 -5.39 16.80 11.23
C TRP A 102 -4.00 16.31 10.85
N ARG A 103 -3.93 15.08 10.42
CA ARG A 103 -2.76 14.56 9.74
C ARG A 103 -2.96 13.19 9.11
N GLY A 104 -2.27 13.01 7.95
CA GLY A 104 -2.13 11.78 7.21
C GLY A 104 -0.82 11.07 7.49
N ASP A 105 -0.25 10.92 8.55
CA ASP A 105 0.82 10.00 8.94
C ASP A 105 1.05 10.11 10.45
N LEU A 106 0.17 9.47 11.18
CA LEU A 106 0.54 8.99 12.48
C LEU A 106 1.52 7.84 12.23
N ASP A 107 2.80 8.18 12.13
CA ASP A 107 3.84 7.14 12.13
C ASP A 107 3.81 6.43 13.49
N PHE A 108 2.99 5.39 13.56
CA PHE A 108 2.93 4.52 14.73
C PHE A 108 4.22 3.75 14.97
N SER A 109 5.12 3.71 13.99
CA SER A 109 6.48 3.21 14.21
C SER A 109 7.31 4.21 15.03
N ALA A 110 7.10 5.50 14.84
CA ALA A 110 7.62 6.52 15.74
C ALA A 110 6.90 6.55 17.11
N ALA A 111 5.62 6.17 17.16
CA ALA A 111 4.87 6.05 18.41
C ALA A 111 5.40 4.92 19.33
N ARG A 112 6.14 3.94 18.83
CA ARG A 112 6.92 3.03 19.68
C ARG A 112 7.98 3.75 20.52
N ARG A 113 8.36 4.96 20.15
CA ARG A 113 9.29 5.83 20.91
C ARG A 113 8.57 6.81 21.84
N HIS A 114 7.27 6.99 21.68
CA HIS A 114 6.43 7.78 22.58
C HIS A 114 5.67 6.82 23.49
N SER A 115 5.69 7.07 24.78
CA SER A 115 5.02 6.22 25.76
C SER A 115 3.52 6.12 25.44
N GLU A 116 2.89 5.00 25.81
CA GLU A 116 1.42 4.86 25.74
C GLU A 116 0.71 5.99 26.49
N GLU A 117 1.36 6.58 27.48
CA GLU A 117 0.86 7.72 28.24
C GLU A 117 0.78 9.01 27.41
N ASP A 118 1.78 9.29 26.54
CA ASP A 118 1.74 10.46 25.66
C ASP A 118 0.62 10.33 24.63
N PHE A 119 0.41 9.11 24.12
CA PHE A 119 -0.69 8.82 23.20
C PHE A 119 -2.05 8.96 23.91
N ALA A 120 -2.19 8.40 25.11
CA ALA A 120 -3.40 8.51 25.91
C ALA A 120 -3.71 9.95 26.32
N ALA A 121 -2.68 10.80 26.53
CA ALA A 121 -2.87 12.22 26.80
C ALA A 121 -3.39 12.98 25.58
N VAL A 122 -2.85 12.68 24.40
CA VAL A 122 -3.36 13.24 23.12
C VAL A 122 -4.80 12.82 22.89
N THR A 123 -5.14 11.56 23.12
CA THR A 123 -6.49 11.03 22.87
C THR A 123 -7.57 11.69 23.72
N ARG A 124 -7.21 12.09 24.93
CA ARG A 124 -8.16 12.77 25.83
C ARG A 124 -8.40 14.23 25.48
N ALA A 125 -7.46 14.86 24.76
CA ALA A 125 -7.50 16.28 24.46
C ALA A 125 -8.08 16.61 23.07
N VAL A 126 -8.25 15.60 22.20
CA VAL A 126 -8.66 15.80 20.81
C VAL A 126 -10.13 15.42 20.61
N ASP A 127 -10.94 16.33 20.09
CA ASP A 127 -12.34 16.09 19.79
C ASP A 127 -12.55 15.31 18.50
N ARG A 128 -11.73 15.58 17.50
CA ARG A 128 -11.82 14.95 16.18
C ARG A 128 -10.43 14.63 15.64
N LEU A 129 -10.32 13.45 15.07
CA LEU A 129 -9.11 12.95 14.44
C LEU A 129 -9.35 12.73 12.95
N PHE A 130 -8.58 13.41 12.12
CA PHE A 130 -8.58 13.21 10.67
C PHE A 130 -7.33 12.46 10.26
N LEU A 131 -7.51 11.30 9.66
CA LEU A 131 -6.45 10.44 9.14
C LEU A 131 -6.66 10.23 7.65
N GLU A 132 -5.60 10.12 6.90
CA GLU A 132 -5.65 9.89 5.45
C GLU A 132 -5.54 8.42 5.10
N ASP A 133 -5.03 7.61 6.02
CA ASP A 133 -4.79 6.18 5.84
C ASP A 133 -5.77 5.35 6.67
N GLU A 134 -6.43 4.38 6.04
CA GLU A 134 -7.42 3.53 6.70
C GLU A 134 -6.80 2.63 7.76
N TRP A 135 -5.56 2.19 7.56
CA TRP A 135 -4.86 1.39 8.55
C TRP A 135 -4.45 2.20 9.79
N GLU A 136 -3.99 3.44 9.61
CA GLU A 136 -3.73 4.35 10.73
C GLU A 136 -5.00 4.66 11.50
N PHE A 137 -6.11 4.81 10.79
CA PHE A 137 -7.43 4.98 11.37
C PHE A 137 -7.83 3.76 12.22
N ASP A 138 -7.71 2.56 11.70
CA ASP A 138 -7.99 1.33 12.44
C ASP A 138 -7.09 1.19 13.67
N LYS A 139 -5.82 1.51 13.56
CA LYS A 139 -4.89 1.57 14.70
C LYS A 139 -5.28 2.62 15.72
N ALA A 140 -5.63 3.81 15.30
CA ALA A 140 -6.07 4.86 16.21
C ALA A 140 -7.31 4.46 16.99
N LEU A 141 -8.30 3.86 16.32
CA LEU A 141 -9.50 3.32 16.97
C LEU A 141 -9.21 2.17 17.91
N SER A 142 -8.22 1.34 17.62
CA SER A 142 -7.82 0.24 18.51
C SER A 142 -7.24 0.69 19.83
N LYS A 143 -6.71 1.91 19.88
CA LYS A 143 -6.04 2.50 21.04
C LYS A 143 -6.94 3.40 21.90
N GLY A 144 -8.15 3.71 21.44
CA GLY A 144 -9.08 4.57 22.17
C GLY A 144 -10.44 4.70 21.54
N SER A 145 -11.39 5.26 22.26
CA SER A 145 -12.78 5.48 21.83
C SER A 145 -12.92 6.82 21.11
N TRP A 146 -12.34 6.97 19.92
CA TRP A 146 -12.36 8.25 19.23
C TRP A 146 -13.40 8.32 18.12
N SER A 147 -13.97 9.49 17.91
CA SER A 147 -14.60 9.84 16.66
C SER A 147 -13.49 10.18 15.68
N ALA A 148 -13.14 9.28 14.79
CA ALA A 148 -12.15 9.51 13.76
C ALA A 148 -12.84 9.72 12.41
N HIS A 149 -12.22 10.50 11.56
CA HIS A 149 -12.65 10.78 10.21
C HIS A 149 -11.48 10.50 9.25
N LEU A 150 -11.72 9.66 8.26
CA LEU A 150 -10.80 9.42 7.17
C LEU A 150 -11.05 10.43 6.04
N ARG A 151 -9.99 10.79 5.37
CA ARG A 151 -9.95 11.59 4.15
C ARG A 151 -10.40 13.05 4.24
N HIS A 152 -9.55 13.87 3.70
CA HIS A 152 -9.85 15.25 3.39
C HIS A 152 -10.62 15.34 2.07
N PRO A 153 -11.65 16.17 1.98
CA PRO A 153 -12.19 16.55 0.68
C PRO A 153 -11.06 17.19 -0.15
N ARG A 154 -10.80 16.63 -1.31
CA ARG A 154 -9.76 17.12 -2.22
C ARG A 154 -10.31 18.27 -3.05
N ARG A 155 -9.50 19.29 -3.30
CA ARG A 155 -9.84 20.44 -4.12
C ARG A 155 -8.85 20.61 -5.25
N ALA A 156 -9.33 20.75 -6.49
CA ALA A 156 -8.52 21.18 -7.61
C ALA A 156 -8.14 22.66 -7.47
N LEU A 157 -6.90 23.00 -7.84
CA LEU A 157 -6.46 24.40 -7.93
C LEU A 157 -6.97 25.04 -9.21
N PRO A 158 -7.32 26.34 -9.18
CA PRO A 158 -7.61 27.07 -10.40
C PRO A 158 -6.37 27.10 -11.31
N PRO A 159 -6.50 26.77 -12.61
CA PRO A 159 -5.35 26.70 -13.55
C PRO A 159 -4.58 28.03 -13.69
N GLU A 160 -5.21 29.14 -13.39
CA GLU A 160 -4.71 30.49 -13.61
C GLU A 160 -3.58 30.91 -12.65
N LEU A 161 -3.27 30.11 -11.64
CA LEU A 161 -2.29 30.45 -10.59
C LEU A 161 -0.91 29.84 -10.81
N LEU A 162 -0.68 29.12 -11.91
CA LEU A 162 0.51 28.31 -12.08
C LEU A 162 1.43 28.86 -13.19
N PRO A 163 2.72 29.10 -12.92
CA PRO A 163 3.66 29.47 -13.98
C PRO A 163 3.85 28.28 -14.93
N PRO A 164 3.93 28.53 -16.25
CA PRO A 164 4.19 27.46 -17.20
C PRO A 164 5.55 26.80 -16.89
N LEU A 165 5.53 25.47 -16.75
CA LEU A 165 6.75 24.67 -16.79
C LEU A 165 7.22 24.67 -18.24
N ALA A 166 8.53 24.75 -18.45
CA ALA A 166 9.10 24.97 -19.77
C ALA A 166 8.62 23.95 -20.81
N GLU A 167 8.22 24.48 -21.98
CA GLU A 167 7.57 23.71 -23.06
C GLU A 167 8.52 22.82 -23.87
N GLU A 168 9.82 23.18 -23.95
CA GLU A 168 10.83 22.43 -24.73
C GLU A 168 12.14 22.27 -23.97
N PHE A 169 12.66 21.05 -23.92
CA PHE A 169 13.99 20.73 -23.37
C PHE A 169 14.73 19.82 -24.36
N GLU A 170 15.98 20.14 -24.64
CA GLU A 170 16.85 19.29 -25.46
C GLU A 170 17.19 17.95 -24.79
N THR A 171 17.19 17.92 -23.45
CA THR A 171 17.47 16.70 -22.67
C THR A 171 16.53 16.56 -21.48
N PRO A 172 15.96 15.36 -21.24
CA PRO A 172 15.07 15.15 -20.12
C PRO A 172 15.75 15.29 -18.75
N SER A 173 15.05 15.95 -17.82
CA SER A 173 15.44 16.05 -16.42
C SER A 173 14.31 15.52 -15.54
N VAL A 174 14.56 14.42 -14.84
CA VAL A 174 13.58 13.73 -14.01
C VAL A 174 13.79 14.10 -12.55
N VAL A 175 12.72 14.50 -11.89
CA VAL A 175 12.71 14.75 -10.43
C VAL A 175 11.86 13.69 -9.75
N VAL A 176 12.46 12.95 -8.83
CA VAL A 176 11.77 12.00 -7.95
C VAL A 176 11.42 12.71 -6.65
N LEU A 177 10.13 12.83 -6.36
CA LEU A 177 9.64 13.34 -5.09
C LEU A 177 9.30 12.19 -4.17
N HIS A 178 9.87 12.21 -2.97
CA HIS A 178 9.68 11.18 -1.95
C HIS A 178 9.22 11.80 -0.63
N PRO A 179 8.56 11.04 0.29
CA PRO A 179 8.26 11.48 1.65
C PRO A 179 9.51 11.91 2.41
N GLU A 180 9.37 12.78 3.40
CA GLU A 180 10.51 13.22 4.22
C GLU A 180 11.15 12.06 5.01
N HIS A 181 10.31 11.13 5.48
CA HIS A 181 10.71 9.99 6.30
C HIS A 181 10.56 8.70 5.50
N VAL A 182 11.38 8.54 4.49
CA VAL A 182 11.48 7.27 3.74
C VAL A 182 12.66 6.46 4.27
N ASP A 183 12.51 5.14 4.26
CA ASP A 183 13.64 4.23 4.51
C ASP A 183 14.72 4.46 3.46
N ALA A 184 15.96 4.70 3.92
CA ALA A 184 17.07 5.06 3.04
C ALA A 184 17.44 3.95 2.04
N ASP A 185 17.35 2.68 2.47
CA ASP A 185 17.66 1.54 1.61
C ASP A 185 16.57 1.37 0.55
N ARG A 186 15.31 1.57 0.93
CA ARG A 186 14.18 1.56 -0.01
C ARG A 186 14.32 2.67 -1.04
N LEU A 187 14.59 3.89 -0.60
CA LEU A 187 14.78 5.01 -1.54
C LEU A 187 15.95 4.77 -2.49
N ALA A 188 17.07 4.24 -1.98
CA ALA A 188 18.21 3.91 -2.82
C ALA A 188 17.84 2.88 -3.89
N ALA A 189 17.11 1.82 -3.52
CA ALA A 189 16.62 0.82 -4.46
C ALA A 189 15.66 1.40 -5.51
N GLN A 190 14.76 2.30 -5.10
CA GLN A 190 13.86 3.02 -6.00
C GLN A 190 14.64 3.89 -6.99
N MET A 191 15.61 4.65 -6.50
CA MET A 191 16.45 5.51 -7.33
C MET A 191 17.28 4.72 -8.33
N GLU A 192 17.88 3.59 -7.90
CA GLU A 192 18.62 2.68 -8.80
C GLU A 192 17.70 2.13 -9.90
N ALA A 193 16.51 1.69 -9.54
CA ALA A 193 15.53 1.17 -10.49
C ALA A 193 15.07 2.26 -11.49
N LEU A 194 14.73 3.45 -11.02
CA LEU A 194 14.31 4.57 -11.89
C LEU A 194 15.45 5.09 -12.77
N GLN A 195 16.71 5.04 -12.27
CA GLN A 195 17.88 5.41 -13.08
C GLN A 195 18.00 4.53 -14.32
N THR A 196 17.64 3.26 -14.24
CA THR A 196 17.66 2.35 -15.39
C THR A 196 16.73 2.84 -16.52
N ALA A 197 15.57 3.42 -16.21
CA ALA A 197 14.69 4.02 -17.21
C ALA A 197 15.31 5.31 -17.80
N VAL A 198 15.93 6.13 -16.97
CA VAL A 198 16.55 7.38 -17.39
C VAL A 198 17.76 7.12 -18.29
N ASP A 199 18.53 6.09 -18.02
CA ASP A 199 19.71 5.69 -18.82
C ASP A 199 19.36 5.24 -20.25
N THR A 200 18.06 4.97 -20.53
CA THR A 200 17.60 4.68 -21.89
C THR A 200 17.60 5.91 -22.80
N VAL A 201 17.71 7.12 -22.23
CA VAL A 201 17.69 8.39 -22.97
C VAL A 201 19.05 9.11 -22.80
N PRO A 202 19.84 9.27 -23.85
CA PRO A 202 21.13 9.93 -23.78
C PRO A 202 21.03 11.35 -23.20
N GLY A 203 21.87 11.64 -22.21
CA GLY A 203 21.95 12.96 -21.59
C GLY A 203 20.86 13.24 -20.54
N ALA A 204 19.88 12.37 -20.36
CA ALA A 204 18.86 12.53 -19.33
C ALA A 204 19.47 12.47 -17.92
N SER A 205 18.84 13.15 -16.98
CA SER A 205 19.31 13.22 -15.59
C SER A 205 18.20 12.86 -14.60
N LEU A 206 18.60 12.25 -13.47
CA LEU A 206 17.71 11.89 -12.37
C LEU A 206 18.19 12.58 -11.08
N ARG A 207 17.28 13.19 -10.36
CA ARG A 207 17.53 13.70 -9.01
C ARG A 207 16.37 13.43 -8.08
N SER A 208 16.64 13.25 -6.80
CA SER A 208 15.61 13.11 -5.78
C SER A 208 15.43 14.41 -4.98
N LEU A 209 14.21 14.60 -4.50
CA LEU A 209 13.85 15.72 -3.66
C LEU A 209 12.77 15.26 -2.66
N SER A 210 12.93 15.59 -1.38
CA SER A 210 11.85 15.40 -0.43
C SER A 210 10.67 16.32 -0.77
N ALA A 211 9.45 15.81 -0.74
CA ALA A 211 8.25 16.62 -0.98
C ALA A 211 8.17 17.83 -0.04
N SER A 212 8.58 17.67 1.23
CA SER A 212 8.65 18.76 2.21
C SER A 212 9.68 19.85 1.85
N ALA A 213 10.65 19.55 0.98
CA ALA A 213 11.63 20.52 0.52
C ALA A 213 11.06 21.50 -0.52
N LEU A 214 9.91 21.19 -1.13
CA LEU A 214 9.25 22.08 -2.07
C LEU A 214 8.79 23.39 -1.43
N TYR A 215 8.50 23.37 -0.15
CA TYR A 215 8.08 24.55 0.57
C TYR A 215 8.58 24.51 2.03
N ARG A 216 9.03 25.65 2.53
CA ARG A 216 9.57 25.76 3.90
C ARG A 216 8.97 26.95 4.62
N THR A 217 8.98 26.90 5.95
CA THR A 217 8.50 27.99 6.82
C THR A 217 9.08 29.36 6.46
N ARG A 218 10.32 29.41 5.97
CA ARG A 218 10.95 30.65 5.50
C ARG A 218 10.32 31.24 4.24
N ASP A 219 9.79 30.39 3.36
CA ASP A 219 9.12 30.82 2.12
C ASP A 219 7.77 31.45 2.49
N LEU A 220 7.08 30.82 3.43
CA LEU A 220 5.86 31.34 4.04
C LEU A 220 6.12 32.69 4.74
N ALA A 221 7.17 32.78 5.58
CA ALA A 221 7.56 34.00 6.27
C ALA A 221 7.92 35.14 5.31
N ALA A 222 8.41 34.78 4.10
CA ALA A 222 8.68 35.74 3.03
C ALA A 222 7.43 36.12 2.20
N GLY A 223 6.27 35.60 2.54
CA GLY A 223 5.01 35.86 1.85
C GLY A 223 4.94 35.24 0.45
N ARG A 224 5.72 34.19 0.18
CA ARG A 224 5.72 33.51 -1.11
C ARG A 224 4.54 32.57 -1.21
N ALA A 225 3.90 32.52 -2.37
CA ALA A 225 2.89 31.52 -2.66
C ALA A 225 3.54 30.14 -2.83
N PHE A 226 2.86 29.09 -2.34
CA PHE A 226 3.33 27.71 -2.48
C PHE A 226 3.64 27.37 -3.93
N ASP A 227 2.70 27.64 -4.83
CA ASP A 227 2.78 27.28 -6.24
C ASP A 227 4.03 27.87 -6.92
N ALA A 228 4.33 29.14 -6.66
CA ALA A 228 5.51 29.83 -7.21
C ALA A 228 6.84 29.25 -6.66
N VAL A 229 6.88 28.89 -5.38
CA VAL A 229 8.08 28.30 -4.77
C VAL A 229 8.29 26.87 -5.23
N ALA A 230 7.23 26.07 -5.29
CA ALA A 230 7.30 24.69 -5.77
C ALA A 230 7.72 24.64 -7.24
N ALA A 231 7.13 25.47 -8.11
CA ALA A 231 7.53 25.59 -9.49
C ALA A 231 9.00 25.99 -9.65
N THR A 232 9.50 26.92 -8.84
CA THR A 232 10.92 27.31 -8.86
C THR A 232 11.83 26.13 -8.44
N ARG A 233 11.44 25.32 -7.49
CA ARG A 233 12.24 24.17 -7.01
C ARG A 233 12.16 22.95 -7.91
N LEU A 234 11.05 22.80 -8.62
CA LEU A 234 10.91 21.85 -9.71
C LEU A 234 11.50 22.37 -11.02
N GLY A 235 11.94 23.62 -11.06
CA GLY A 235 12.45 24.28 -12.24
C GLY A 235 13.50 23.46 -12.99
N GLY A 236 13.36 23.39 -14.31
CA GLY A 236 14.15 22.52 -15.18
C GLY A 236 13.73 21.05 -15.20
N ALA A 237 12.75 20.63 -14.40
CA ALA A 237 12.20 19.28 -14.50
C ALA A 237 11.34 19.16 -15.77
N THR A 238 11.61 18.11 -16.54
CA THR A 238 10.75 17.72 -17.68
C THR A 238 9.75 16.64 -17.28
N HIS A 239 10.11 15.81 -16.29
CA HIS A 239 9.28 14.75 -15.75
C HIS A 239 9.35 14.74 -14.22
N VAL A 240 8.26 14.38 -13.59
CA VAL A 240 8.19 14.23 -12.12
C VAL A 240 7.67 12.85 -11.79
N VAL A 241 8.35 12.17 -10.88
CA VAL A 241 7.94 10.86 -10.34
C VAL A 241 7.62 11.04 -8.87
N LEU A 242 6.42 10.63 -8.46
CA LEU A 242 6.02 10.61 -7.06
C LEU A 242 6.17 9.20 -6.51
N VAL A 243 7.05 8.97 -5.53
CA VAL A 243 7.28 7.66 -4.93
C VAL A 243 6.92 7.66 -3.44
N GLY A 244 6.38 6.54 -2.98
CA GLY A 244 5.92 6.38 -1.61
C GLY A 244 4.57 7.03 -1.35
N SER A 245 3.99 6.75 -0.18
CA SER A 245 2.73 7.36 0.25
C SER A 245 3.02 8.67 0.99
N SER A 246 2.46 9.76 0.50
CA SER A 246 2.55 11.06 1.16
C SER A 246 1.35 11.93 0.79
N ARG A 247 0.75 12.56 1.81
CA ARG A 247 -0.27 13.59 1.62
C ARG A 247 0.22 14.75 0.74
N ASP A 248 1.52 15.02 0.78
CA ASP A 248 2.14 16.07 -0.02
C ASP A 248 2.12 15.71 -1.52
N HIS A 249 2.10 14.40 -1.85
CA HIS A 249 2.05 13.95 -3.24
C HIS A 249 0.74 14.33 -3.94
N ALA A 250 -0.40 14.15 -3.30
CA ALA A 250 -1.67 14.59 -3.89
C ALA A 250 -1.68 16.11 -4.11
N ALA A 251 -1.13 16.88 -3.16
CA ALA A 251 -1.02 18.33 -3.28
C ALA A 251 -0.12 18.76 -4.43
N VAL A 252 1.02 18.09 -4.59
CA VAL A 252 1.95 18.36 -5.70
C VAL A 252 1.38 17.86 -7.02
N GLY A 253 0.75 16.69 -7.02
CA GLY A 253 0.10 16.13 -8.20
C GLY A 253 -0.95 17.08 -8.78
N GLU A 254 -1.81 17.63 -7.95
CA GLU A 254 -2.80 18.64 -8.34
C GLU A 254 -2.17 19.90 -8.93
N LEU A 255 -1.07 20.37 -8.32
CA LEU A 255 -0.28 21.46 -8.85
C LEU A 255 0.20 21.15 -10.27
N LEU A 256 0.80 19.99 -10.48
CA LEU A 256 1.40 19.60 -11.75
C LEU A 256 0.34 19.36 -12.83
N VAL A 257 -0.76 18.69 -12.51
CA VAL A 257 -1.87 18.48 -13.45
C VAL A 257 -2.49 19.80 -13.88
N GLY A 258 -2.69 20.73 -12.94
CA GLY A 258 -3.20 22.07 -13.23
C GLY A 258 -2.31 22.90 -14.15
N THR A 259 -1.01 22.55 -14.29
CA THR A 259 -0.08 23.22 -15.25
C THR A 259 0.00 22.54 -16.61
N GLY A 260 -0.80 21.54 -16.90
CA GLY A 260 -0.69 20.74 -18.13
C GLY A 260 0.46 19.71 -18.10
N PHE A 261 0.97 19.38 -16.92
CA PHE A 261 2.09 18.46 -16.73
C PHE A 261 1.65 16.99 -16.55
N ALA A 262 0.35 16.70 -16.72
CA ALA A 262 -0.23 15.38 -16.46
C ALA A 262 0.50 14.25 -17.20
N GLU A 263 0.78 14.41 -18.49
CA GLU A 263 1.45 13.39 -19.33
C GLU A 263 2.91 13.10 -18.92
N ARG A 264 3.53 14.02 -18.18
CA ARG A 264 4.92 13.91 -17.70
C ARG A 264 5.00 13.56 -16.21
N LEU A 265 3.85 13.27 -15.61
CA LEU A 265 3.74 12.88 -14.21
C LEU A 265 3.57 11.36 -14.12
N VAL A 266 4.46 10.72 -13.37
CA VAL A 266 4.42 9.29 -13.08
C VAL A 266 4.27 9.11 -11.58
N VAL A 267 3.27 8.35 -11.16
CA VAL A 267 2.89 8.24 -9.74
C VAL A 267 2.95 6.79 -9.29
N GLU A 268 3.64 6.53 -8.19
CA GLU A 268 3.59 5.21 -7.54
C GLU A 268 2.17 4.96 -7.04
N ASP A 269 1.58 3.86 -7.45
CA ASP A 269 0.24 3.44 -7.02
C ASP A 269 0.28 2.97 -5.57
N THR A 270 0.04 3.90 -4.67
CA THR A 270 -0.07 3.69 -3.21
C THR A 270 -1.51 3.87 -2.76
N ILE A 271 -1.83 3.50 -1.52
CA ILE A 271 -3.18 3.64 -0.94
C ILE A 271 -3.71 5.09 -1.08
N GLY A 272 -2.82 6.09 -0.95
CA GLY A 272 -3.22 7.50 -1.02
C GLY A 272 -3.20 8.10 -2.43
N SER A 273 -2.33 7.64 -3.31
CA SER A 273 -2.06 8.26 -4.62
C SER A 273 -2.74 7.57 -5.80
N GLY A 274 -2.98 6.26 -5.72
CA GLY A 274 -3.59 5.51 -6.81
C GLY A 274 -5.00 5.99 -7.15
N ALA A 275 -5.86 6.13 -6.18
CA ALA A 275 -7.22 6.65 -6.37
C ALA A 275 -7.24 8.11 -6.86
N TRP A 276 -6.28 8.93 -6.42
CA TRP A 276 -6.12 10.28 -6.92
C TRP A 276 -5.69 10.28 -8.39
N ALA A 277 -4.67 9.50 -8.74
CA ALA A 277 -4.13 9.45 -10.10
C ALA A 277 -5.15 8.89 -11.11
N ALA A 278 -5.97 7.92 -10.70
CA ALA A 278 -7.06 7.38 -11.51
C ALA A 278 -8.09 8.45 -11.93
N GLY A 279 -8.28 9.50 -11.13
CA GLY A 279 -9.14 10.64 -11.45
C GLY A 279 -8.54 11.66 -12.43
N HIS A 280 -7.29 11.47 -12.90
CA HIS A 280 -6.58 12.44 -13.73
C HIS A 280 -6.07 11.79 -15.02
N PRO A 281 -6.81 11.92 -16.15
CA PRO A 281 -6.37 11.43 -17.44
C PRO A 281 -4.99 12.00 -17.81
N GLY A 282 -4.12 11.17 -18.36
CA GLY A 282 -2.75 11.55 -18.72
C GLY A 282 -1.71 11.26 -17.64
N VAL A 283 -2.10 11.10 -16.36
CA VAL A 283 -1.17 10.70 -15.29
C VAL A 283 -0.87 9.21 -15.42
N ARG A 284 0.43 8.88 -15.48
CA ARG A 284 0.89 7.49 -15.53
C ARG A 284 1.01 6.92 -14.13
N THR A 285 0.56 5.69 -13.96
CA THR A 285 0.63 5.03 -12.65
C THR A 285 1.24 3.65 -12.75
N GLY A 286 1.92 3.24 -11.69
CA GLY A 286 2.46 1.90 -11.60
C GLY A 286 3.14 1.66 -10.27
N ARG A 287 3.60 0.45 -10.07
CA ARG A 287 4.32 0.06 -8.87
C ARG A 287 5.55 -0.76 -9.24
N GLY A 288 6.66 -0.54 -8.55
CA GLY A 288 7.89 -1.26 -8.78
C GLY A 288 8.35 -1.20 -10.24
N LEU A 289 8.60 -2.35 -10.86
CA LEU A 289 9.05 -2.40 -12.26
C LEU A 289 8.04 -1.75 -13.24
N ARG A 290 6.74 -1.82 -12.96
CA ARG A 290 5.72 -1.11 -13.74
C ARG A 290 5.96 0.40 -13.72
N LEU A 291 6.25 1.00 -12.55
CA LEU A 291 6.57 2.43 -12.46
C LEU A 291 7.79 2.79 -13.30
N VAL A 292 8.82 1.95 -13.28
CA VAL A 292 10.04 2.12 -14.11
C VAL A 292 9.70 2.10 -15.60
N THR A 293 8.85 1.18 -16.04
CA THR A 293 8.42 1.09 -17.44
C THR A 293 7.53 2.26 -17.87
N GLU A 294 6.68 2.75 -16.98
CA GLU A 294 5.87 3.95 -17.24
C GLU A 294 6.74 5.21 -17.34
N LEU A 295 7.78 5.33 -16.52
CA LEU A 295 8.75 6.40 -16.67
C LEU A 295 9.50 6.31 -18.01
N ALA A 296 9.96 5.11 -18.38
CA ALA A 296 10.61 4.91 -19.69
C ALA A 296 9.65 5.27 -20.84
N ALA A 297 8.39 4.86 -20.79
CA ALA A 297 7.37 5.21 -21.77
C ALA A 297 7.15 6.73 -21.85
N ALA A 298 7.06 7.41 -20.70
CA ALA A 298 6.93 8.88 -20.66
C ALA A 298 8.13 9.57 -21.32
N LEU A 299 9.34 9.11 -21.03
CA LEU A 299 10.59 9.68 -21.56
C LEU A 299 10.71 9.50 -23.09
N HIS A 300 10.15 8.43 -23.65
CA HIS A 300 10.18 8.15 -25.08
C HIS A 300 8.94 8.65 -25.85
N GLY A 301 8.05 9.40 -25.21
CA GLY A 301 6.80 9.86 -25.84
C GLY A 301 5.86 8.69 -26.20
N GLY A 302 5.83 7.65 -25.34
CA GLY A 302 4.98 6.48 -25.52
C GLY A 302 3.48 6.81 -25.52
N PRO A 303 2.62 5.85 -25.92
CA PRO A 303 1.19 6.06 -26.02
C PRO A 303 0.58 6.60 -24.72
N GLU A 304 -0.47 7.40 -24.87
CA GLU A 304 -1.20 7.94 -23.70
C GLU A 304 -1.64 6.81 -22.78
N PRO A 305 -1.57 7.02 -21.45
CA PRO A 305 -2.00 6.02 -20.49
C PRO A 305 -3.49 5.72 -20.66
N HIS A 306 -3.85 4.45 -20.73
CA HIS A 306 -5.24 4.06 -20.75
C HIS A 306 -5.86 4.30 -19.37
N SER A 307 -6.50 5.44 -19.20
CA SER A 307 -7.35 5.71 -18.04
C SER A 307 -8.74 5.10 -18.31
N ALA A 308 -9.04 4.02 -17.66
CA ALA A 308 -10.35 3.34 -17.73
C ALA A 308 -11.13 3.51 -16.42
N VAL A 309 -11.18 4.70 -15.88
CA VAL A 309 -12.04 4.97 -14.71
C VAL A 309 -12.87 6.21 -15.00
N ASP A 310 -14.18 6.02 -15.05
CA ASP A 310 -15.13 7.13 -15.02
C ASP A 310 -14.88 7.94 -13.74
N THR A 311 -14.53 9.20 -13.91
CA THR A 311 -14.25 10.12 -12.81
C THR A 311 -15.55 10.34 -12.03
N VAL A 312 -15.60 9.80 -10.82
CA VAL A 312 -16.60 10.25 -9.85
C VAL A 312 -16.23 11.70 -9.50
N ASP A 313 -17.09 12.61 -9.89
CA ASP A 313 -17.00 14.03 -9.54
C ASP A 313 -17.06 14.16 -8.02
N ALA A 314 -15.92 14.09 -7.37
CA ALA A 314 -15.80 14.34 -5.95
C ALA A 314 -15.98 15.84 -5.75
N GLY A 315 -17.23 16.25 -5.53
CA GLY A 315 -17.63 17.62 -5.36
C GLY A 315 -16.65 18.40 -4.49
N THR A 316 -16.22 19.54 -5.00
CA THR A 316 -15.26 20.46 -4.39
C THR A 316 -15.78 21.00 -3.06
N THR A 317 -15.60 20.24 -1.99
CA THR A 317 -15.93 20.71 -0.64
C THR A 317 -14.71 21.47 -0.10
N ASP A 318 -14.93 22.71 0.30
CA ASP A 318 -13.91 23.51 0.98
C ASP A 318 -13.46 22.79 2.27
N LEU A 319 -12.17 22.55 2.39
CA LEU A 319 -11.55 21.83 3.49
C LEU A 319 -11.91 22.43 4.86
N LEU A 320 -11.90 23.77 4.98
CA LEU A 320 -12.27 24.45 6.20
C LEU A 320 -13.76 24.29 6.53
N SER A 321 -14.63 24.32 5.51
CA SER A 321 -16.05 24.06 5.69
C SER A 321 -16.31 22.63 6.13
N ALA A 322 -15.58 21.65 5.61
CA ALA A 322 -15.64 20.26 6.06
C ALA A 322 -15.21 20.11 7.53
N TYR A 323 -14.12 20.77 7.94
CA TYR A 323 -13.70 20.77 9.34
C TYR A 323 -14.71 21.45 10.26
N ARG A 324 -15.26 22.58 9.85
CA ARG A 324 -16.32 23.26 10.62
C ARG A 324 -17.58 22.41 10.76
N ALA A 325 -18.00 21.76 9.69
CA ALA A 325 -19.14 20.83 9.72
C ALA A 325 -18.86 19.63 10.65
N ALA A 326 -17.65 19.09 10.64
CA ALA A 326 -17.24 18.02 11.55
C ALA A 326 -17.23 18.45 13.02
N MET A 327 -16.97 19.73 13.30
CA MET A 327 -16.96 20.28 14.67
C MET A 327 -18.38 20.57 15.20
N THR A 328 -19.32 20.94 14.35
CA THR A 328 -20.69 21.29 14.76
C THR A 328 -21.59 20.07 14.91
N GLY A 329 -21.23 18.92 14.36
CA GLY A 329 -21.96 17.66 14.47
C GLY A 329 -21.33 16.70 15.47
N ARG A 330 -22.10 16.05 16.34
CA ARG A 330 -21.69 14.79 16.97
C ARG A 330 -21.69 13.73 15.86
N VAL A 331 -20.56 13.62 15.15
CA VAL A 331 -20.43 12.63 14.08
C VAL A 331 -19.86 11.37 14.72
N ASP A 332 -20.72 10.44 15.08
CA ASP A 332 -20.33 9.10 15.55
C ASP A 332 -19.83 8.20 14.39
N ARG A 333 -19.63 8.78 13.20
CA ARG A 333 -19.32 8.08 11.96
C ARG A 333 -18.24 8.80 11.16
N THR A 334 -17.44 8.02 10.45
CA THR A 334 -16.43 8.54 9.53
C THR A 334 -17.04 8.99 8.21
N PHE A 335 -16.28 9.71 7.39
CA PHE A 335 -16.71 10.05 6.03
C PHE A 335 -16.95 8.81 5.18
N GLU A 336 -16.15 7.75 5.38
CA GLU A 336 -16.30 6.46 4.69
C GLU A 336 -17.59 5.76 5.14
N ASP A 337 -17.86 5.70 6.44
CA ASP A 337 -19.11 5.13 6.94
C ASP A 337 -20.32 5.85 6.30
N LEU A 338 -20.24 7.18 6.18
CA LEU A 338 -21.29 7.97 5.55
C LEU A 338 -21.35 7.76 4.02
N ALA A 339 -20.19 7.60 3.36
CA ALA A 339 -20.14 7.30 1.93
C ALA A 339 -20.76 5.93 1.65
N VAL A 340 -20.39 4.92 2.43
CA VAL A 340 -21.00 3.59 2.37
C VAL A 340 -22.51 3.66 2.55
N LEU A 341 -23.02 4.38 3.54
CA LEU A 341 -24.45 4.49 3.80
C LEU A 341 -25.23 5.27 2.73
N ARG A 342 -24.60 6.17 2.01
CA ARG A 342 -25.21 7.00 0.95
C ARG A 342 -25.14 6.37 -0.44
N HIS A 343 -24.31 5.36 -0.62
CA HIS A 343 -24.15 4.70 -1.92
C HIS A 343 -25.39 3.84 -2.22
N ASP A 344 -25.99 4.00 -3.38
CA ASP A 344 -27.23 3.30 -3.77
C ASP A 344 -27.00 1.90 -4.33
N GLY A 345 -25.78 1.54 -4.69
CA GLY A 345 -25.39 0.23 -5.22
C GLY A 345 -25.36 -0.87 -4.16
N PRO A 346 -25.13 -2.13 -4.59
CA PRO A 346 -24.96 -3.25 -3.67
C PRO A 346 -23.82 -2.99 -2.65
N LEU A 347 -24.07 -3.36 -1.41
CA LEU A 347 -23.07 -3.26 -0.34
C LEU A 347 -22.13 -4.47 -0.40
N ASP A 348 -20.86 -4.22 -0.61
CA ASP A 348 -19.81 -5.20 -0.39
C ASP A 348 -19.22 -5.06 1.00
N VAL A 349 -18.75 -6.17 1.56
CA VAL A 349 -18.11 -6.20 2.87
C VAL A 349 -16.79 -6.95 2.78
N PHE A 350 -15.74 -6.35 3.29
CA PHE A 350 -14.41 -6.95 3.37
C PHE A 350 -13.97 -7.13 4.82
N PHE A 351 -13.47 -8.32 5.14
CA PHE A 351 -12.87 -8.59 6.45
C PHE A 351 -11.47 -9.18 6.28
N SER A 352 -10.51 -8.68 7.05
CA SER A 352 -9.20 -9.31 7.19
C SER A 352 -8.62 -9.09 8.59
N THR A 353 -7.88 -10.09 9.07
CA THR A 353 -7.06 -9.94 10.28
C THR A 353 -5.78 -9.16 10.05
N SER A 354 -5.41 -8.94 8.80
CA SER A 354 -4.26 -8.13 8.41
C SER A 354 -4.70 -6.70 8.11
N PRO A 355 -3.95 -5.69 8.57
CA PRO A 355 -4.20 -4.31 8.18
C PRO A 355 -3.94 -4.11 6.68
N LEU A 356 -4.60 -3.11 6.09
CA LEU A 356 -4.22 -2.62 4.76
C LEU A 356 -2.95 -1.81 4.91
N GLU A 357 -1.90 -2.26 4.26
CA GLU A 357 -0.57 -1.62 4.29
C GLU A 357 -0.03 -1.47 2.87
N ASP A 358 0.74 -0.41 2.65
CA ASP A 358 1.54 -0.25 1.42
C ASP A 358 2.81 -1.11 1.40
N ARG A 359 2.90 -2.07 2.31
CA ARG A 359 4.02 -3.02 2.36
C ARG A 359 3.90 -4.02 1.22
N THR A 360 5.01 -4.20 0.53
CA THR A 360 5.17 -5.15 -0.57
C THR A 360 6.10 -6.31 -0.24
N ASP A 361 6.69 -6.29 0.95
CA ASP A 361 7.67 -7.28 1.43
C ASP A 361 7.04 -8.59 1.93
N GLY A 362 5.84 -8.93 1.46
CA GLY A 362 5.18 -10.17 1.82
C GLY A 362 3.92 -10.46 1.01
N ALA A 363 3.63 -11.73 0.81
CA ALA A 363 2.44 -12.18 0.09
C ALA A 363 1.12 -11.76 0.77
N ARG A 364 1.12 -11.70 2.11
CA ARG A 364 -0.08 -11.44 2.90
C ARG A 364 -0.58 -10.00 2.77
N PRO A 365 0.21 -8.95 3.02
CA PRO A 365 -0.27 -7.59 2.86
C PRO A 365 -0.67 -7.28 1.41
N GLN A 366 0.06 -7.81 0.44
CA GLN A 366 -0.27 -7.62 -0.98
C GLN A 366 -1.61 -8.26 -1.36
N ARG A 367 -1.89 -9.51 -0.91
CA ARG A 367 -3.15 -10.16 -1.20
C ARG A 367 -4.33 -9.40 -0.59
N VAL A 368 -4.25 -9.12 0.71
CA VAL A 368 -5.29 -8.39 1.46
C VAL A 368 -5.64 -7.07 0.77
N ARG A 369 -4.63 -6.30 0.42
CA ARG A 369 -4.82 -5.04 -0.28
C ARG A 369 -5.45 -5.22 -1.66
N ASN A 370 -4.86 -6.05 -2.49
CA ASN A 370 -5.34 -6.22 -3.87
C ASN A 370 -6.77 -6.79 -3.92
N MET A 371 -7.13 -7.67 -2.99
CA MET A 371 -8.49 -8.20 -2.89
C MET A 371 -9.47 -7.13 -2.40
N ASN A 372 -9.07 -6.32 -1.43
CA ASN A 372 -9.88 -5.18 -0.98
C ASN A 372 -10.10 -4.16 -2.12
N ASP A 373 -9.05 -3.83 -2.85
CA ASP A 373 -9.12 -2.83 -3.92
C ASP A 373 -10.00 -3.30 -5.11
N ALA A 374 -10.07 -4.62 -5.33
CA ALA A 374 -10.89 -5.21 -6.39
C ALA A 374 -12.35 -5.47 -6.00
N LEU A 375 -12.72 -5.38 -4.71
CA LEU A 375 -14.07 -5.73 -4.28
C LEU A 375 -15.14 -4.79 -4.81
N SER A 376 -14.88 -3.50 -4.80
CA SER A 376 -15.75 -2.49 -5.39
C SER A 376 -15.12 -1.10 -5.33
N GLU A 377 -15.82 -0.13 -5.91
CA GLU A 377 -15.50 1.27 -5.66
C GLU A 377 -15.44 1.53 -4.15
N PRO A 378 -14.45 2.30 -3.67
CA PRO A 378 -14.24 2.54 -2.23
C PRO A 378 -15.50 2.99 -1.46
N ALA A 379 -16.43 3.65 -2.14
CA ALA A 379 -17.69 4.13 -1.55
C ALA A 379 -18.75 3.03 -1.36
N ALA A 380 -18.57 1.85 -1.97
CA ALA A 380 -19.53 0.76 -1.91
C ALA A 380 -19.09 -0.39 -0.97
N ALA A 381 -17.83 -0.40 -0.53
CA ALA A 381 -17.27 -1.43 0.32
C ALA A 381 -17.19 -1.00 1.78
N LEU A 382 -17.76 -1.79 2.67
CA LEU A 382 -17.56 -1.64 4.12
C LEU A 382 -16.46 -2.60 4.57
N ARG A 383 -15.40 -2.05 5.13
CA ARG A 383 -14.33 -2.86 5.70
C ARG A 383 -14.54 -3.13 7.17
N LEU A 384 -14.61 -4.40 7.55
CA LEU A 384 -14.57 -4.86 8.93
C LEU A 384 -13.11 -5.11 9.36
N SER A 385 -12.81 -4.91 10.63
CA SER A 385 -11.47 -5.11 11.21
C SER A 385 -11.51 -6.18 12.29
N SER A 386 -10.42 -6.93 12.49
CA SER A 386 -10.30 -7.86 13.61
C SER A 386 -10.11 -7.18 14.97
N VAL A 387 -9.93 -5.85 14.99
CA VAL A 387 -9.82 -5.06 16.22
C VAL A 387 -11.22 -4.84 16.80
N PRO A 388 -11.51 -5.32 18.03
CA PRO A 388 -12.88 -5.40 18.56
C PRO A 388 -13.64 -4.07 18.52
N GLY A 389 -13.03 -2.97 18.92
CA GLY A 389 -13.71 -1.66 18.96
C GLY A 389 -14.04 -1.11 17.57
N VAL A 390 -13.15 -1.36 16.58
CA VAL A 390 -13.39 -1.01 15.18
C VAL A 390 -14.46 -1.90 14.58
N PHE A 391 -14.39 -3.21 14.86
CA PHE A 391 -15.39 -4.18 14.42
C PHE A 391 -16.79 -3.79 14.89
N ASP A 392 -16.94 -3.55 16.21
CA ASP A 392 -18.23 -3.20 16.82
C ASP A 392 -18.82 -1.89 16.22
N ARG A 393 -17.96 -0.93 15.90
CA ARG A 393 -18.41 0.33 15.28
C ARG A 393 -18.88 0.11 13.84
N ARG A 394 -18.11 -0.61 13.04
CA ARG A 394 -18.46 -0.88 11.64
C ARG A 394 -19.59 -1.87 11.50
N LEU A 395 -19.75 -2.77 12.46
CA LEU A 395 -20.92 -3.63 12.53
C LEU A 395 -22.22 -2.80 12.64
N ARG A 396 -22.22 -1.70 13.41
CA ARG A 396 -23.41 -0.82 13.47
C ARG A 396 -23.74 -0.17 12.13
N VAL A 397 -22.71 0.16 11.31
CA VAL A 397 -22.92 0.68 9.94
C VAL A 397 -23.56 -0.39 9.05
N LEU A 398 -23.07 -1.64 9.16
CA LEU A 398 -23.67 -2.77 8.45
C LEU A 398 -25.11 -3.02 8.88
N ASP A 399 -25.38 -3.05 10.18
CA ASP A 399 -26.73 -3.25 10.73
C ASP A 399 -27.72 -2.16 10.24
N GLU A 400 -27.27 -0.92 10.12
CA GLU A 400 -28.09 0.16 9.56
C GLU A 400 -28.36 -0.03 8.07
N ALA A 401 -27.34 -0.42 7.29
CA ALA A 401 -27.52 -0.72 5.87
C ALA A 401 -28.49 -1.89 5.65
N LEU A 402 -28.37 -2.95 6.45
CA LEU A 402 -29.28 -4.09 6.44
C LEU A 402 -30.73 -3.68 6.82
N ALA A 403 -30.87 -2.88 7.87
CA ALA A 403 -32.18 -2.38 8.31
C ALA A 403 -32.84 -1.45 7.27
N ALA A 404 -32.04 -0.73 6.49
CA ALA A 404 -32.52 0.09 5.38
C ALA A 404 -32.91 -0.72 4.13
N GLY A 405 -32.71 -2.05 4.13
CA GLY A 405 -33.02 -2.92 3.00
C GLY A 405 -32.08 -2.73 1.81
N ARG A 406 -30.84 -2.30 2.06
CA ARG A 406 -29.86 -2.08 1.00
C ARG A 406 -29.56 -3.39 0.27
N PRO A 407 -29.44 -3.40 -1.08
CA PRO A 407 -28.96 -4.57 -1.81
C PRO A 407 -27.59 -5.01 -1.30
N LEU A 408 -27.38 -6.32 -1.19
CA LEU A 408 -26.13 -6.89 -0.71
C LEU A 408 -25.38 -7.50 -1.91
N GLY A 409 -24.06 -7.29 -1.92
CA GLY A 409 -23.15 -7.85 -2.91
C GLY A 409 -22.39 -9.05 -2.35
N LEU A 410 -21.07 -8.89 -2.15
CA LEU A 410 -20.16 -9.91 -1.65
C LEU A 410 -19.64 -9.54 -0.26
N LEU A 411 -19.77 -10.44 0.71
CA LEU A 411 -18.99 -10.42 1.92
C LEU A 411 -17.79 -11.38 1.75
N TYR A 412 -16.60 -10.83 1.61
CA TYR A 412 -15.38 -11.60 1.55
C TYR A 412 -14.58 -11.44 2.84
N GLY A 413 -14.27 -12.57 3.46
CA GLY A 413 -13.44 -12.60 4.66
C GLY A 413 -12.20 -13.48 4.49
N GLU A 414 -11.08 -13.07 5.05
CA GLU A 414 -9.87 -13.88 5.13
C GLU A 414 -9.15 -13.70 6.46
N ASN A 415 -8.58 -14.78 6.98
CA ASN A 415 -7.64 -14.69 8.08
C ASN A 415 -6.20 -14.58 7.56
N SER A 416 -5.29 -14.33 8.50
CA SER A 416 -3.86 -14.52 8.26
C SER A 416 -3.50 -16.01 8.49
N THR A 417 -2.20 -16.31 8.47
CA THR A 417 -1.69 -17.63 8.88
C THR A 417 -2.12 -18.04 10.32
N SER A 418 -2.47 -17.08 11.17
CA SER A 418 -3.00 -17.34 12.51
C SER A 418 -4.49 -17.05 12.58
N PRO A 419 -5.27 -17.78 13.39
CA PRO A 419 -6.69 -17.53 13.57
C PRO A 419 -6.96 -16.14 14.18
N ILE A 420 -8.21 -15.68 14.08
CA ILE A 420 -8.66 -14.42 14.67
C ILE A 420 -8.30 -14.40 16.16
N PRO A 421 -7.58 -13.37 16.65
CA PRO A 421 -7.06 -13.37 18.03
C PRO A 421 -8.14 -13.33 19.10
N VAL A 422 -9.33 -12.81 18.78
CA VAL A 422 -10.39 -12.56 19.74
C VAL A 422 -11.64 -13.33 19.36
N GLY A 423 -11.95 -14.41 20.10
CA GLY A 423 -13.04 -15.34 19.81
C GLY A 423 -14.43 -14.71 19.68
N ARG A 424 -14.72 -13.59 20.41
CA ARG A 424 -15.99 -12.87 20.23
C ARG A 424 -16.13 -12.24 18.83
N VAL A 425 -15.01 -11.83 18.20
CA VAL A 425 -15.02 -11.32 16.83
C VAL A 425 -15.31 -12.46 15.85
N THR A 426 -14.74 -13.65 16.09
CA THR A 426 -15.03 -14.84 15.29
C THR A 426 -16.52 -15.17 15.30
N THR A 427 -17.12 -15.24 16.49
CA THR A 427 -18.57 -15.54 16.65
C THR A 427 -19.44 -14.47 15.98
N ALA A 428 -19.12 -13.19 16.22
CA ALA A 428 -19.89 -12.09 15.64
C ALA A 428 -19.74 -12.03 14.11
N LEU A 429 -18.55 -12.33 13.57
CA LEU A 429 -18.32 -12.38 12.12
C LEU A 429 -19.08 -13.54 11.47
N ALA A 430 -19.12 -14.71 12.09
CA ALA A 430 -19.93 -15.84 11.61
C ALA A 430 -21.42 -15.48 11.58
N ASP A 431 -21.94 -14.81 12.64
CA ASP A 431 -23.32 -14.29 12.63
C ASP A 431 -23.56 -13.27 11.50
N VAL A 432 -22.61 -12.37 11.28
CA VAL A 432 -22.67 -11.41 10.17
C VAL A 432 -22.74 -12.11 8.82
N MET A 433 -21.89 -13.11 8.58
CA MET A 433 -21.89 -13.88 7.33
C MET A 433 -23.24 -14.55 7.08
N ALA A 434 -23.76 -15.26 8.10
CA ALA A 434 -25.06 -15.91 8.01
C ALA A 434 -26.21 -14.92 7.74
N ARG A 435 -26.22 -13.76 8.41
CA ARG A 435 -27.24 -12.71 8.18
C ARG A 435 -27.10 -12.06 6.81
N PHE A 436 -25.87 -11.89 6.32
CA PHE A 436 -25.60 -11.32 5.00
C PHE A 436 -26.11 -12.23 3.89
N SER A 437 -25.85 -13.54 4.00
CA SER A 437 -26.38 -14.55 3.08
C SER A 437 -27.91 -14.64 3.14
N ALA A 438 -28.50 -14.64 4.35
CA ALA A 438 -29.96 -14.63 4.51
C ALA A 438 -30.61 -13.37 3.94
N GLY A 439 -29.89 -12.26 3.84
CA GLY A 439 -30.30 -11.02 3.22
C GLY A 439 -30.16 -10.97 1.70
N GLY A 440 -29.73 -12.07 1.06
CA GLY A 440 -29.56 -12.20 -0.39
C GLY A 440 -28.17 -11.77 -0.91
N GLY A 441 -27.20 -11.55 -0.05
CA GLY A 441 -25.78 -11.39 -0.43
C GLY A 441 -25.08 -12.74 -0.54
N THR A 442 -23.85 -12.72 -1.02
CA THR A 442 -22.95 -13.89 -1.05
C THR A 442 -21.87 -13.74 0.00
N SER A 443 -21.62 -14.77 0.80
CA SER A 443 -20.55 -14.78 1.79
C SER A 443 -19.48 -15.84 1.47
N VAL A 444 -18.23 -15.41 1.45
CA VAL A 444 -17.07 -16.27 1.15
C VAL A 444 -16.02 -16.11 2.25
N TRP A 445 -15.59 -17.23 2.84
CA TRP A 445 -14.47 -17.25 3.75
C TRP A 445 -13.24 -17.91 3.10
N PHE A 446 -12.18 -17.16 2.97
CA PHE A 446 -10.94 -17.64 2.35
C PHE A 446 -9.97 -18.17 3.40
N VAL A 447 -9.64 -19.47 3.29
CA VAL A 447 -8.62 -20.14 4.08
C VAL A 447 -7.30 -20.08 3.32
N ARG A 448 -6.39 -19.29 3.81
CA ARG A 448 -5.10 -19.06 3.13
C ARG A 448 -4.15 -20.23 3.26
N ASP A 449 -3.98 -20.73 4.49
CA ASP A 449 -3.15 -21.86 4.85
C ASP A 449 -3.59 -22.42 6.21
N LEU A 450 -3.13 -23.62 6.54
CA LEU A 450 -3.41 -24.29 7.80
C LEU A 450 -2.09 -24.65 8.53
N HIS A 451 -1.08 -23.77 8.46
CA HIS A 451 0.22 -24.01 9.10
C HIS A 451 0.13 -24.27 10.60
N TRP A 452 -0.92 -23.78 11.26
CA TRP A 452 -1.18 -24.03 12.66
C TRP A 452 -1.71 -25.45 12.94
N LEU A 453 -2.18 -26.19 11.94
CA LEU A 453 -2.56 -27.60 12.05
C LEU A 453 -1.40 -28.56 11.77
N ASP A 454 -0.44 -28.15 10.94
CA ASP A 454 0.69 -28.98 10.54
C ASP A 454 1.92 -28.68 11.39
N GLU A 455 2.76 -29.69 11.61
CA GLU A 455 4.05 -29.53 12.30
C GLU A 455 5.09 -28.99 11.33
N ILE A 456 4.87 -27.76 10.85
CA ILE A 456 5.88 -27.08 10.03
C ILE A 456 6.96 -26.54 10.97
N ASP A 457 8.19 -27.00 10.78
CA ASP A 457 9.34 -26.58 11.56
C ASP A 457 9.45 -25.04 11.63
N GLY A 458 9.53 -24.53 12.85
CA GLY A 458 9.73 -23.09 13.12
C GLY A 458 8.48 -22.23 13.11
N TYR A 459 7.25 -22.78 12.91
CA TYR A 459 6.03 -21.97 12.98
C TYR A 459 5.61 -21.65 14.42
N LEU A 460 5.59 -22.65 15.30
CA LEU A 460 5.34 -22.51 16.72
C LEU A 460 6.20 -23.53 17.48
N GLU A 461 7.23 -23.07 18.17
CA GLU A 461 8.14 -23.93 18.95
C GLU A 461 7.51 -24.35 20.30
N ASP A 462 6.72 -23.46 20.91
CA ASP A 462 6.05 -23.72 22.18
C ASP A 462 4.80 -24.61 21.98
N ALA A 463 4.77 -25.77 22.66
CA ALA A 463 3.70 -26.76 22.54
C ALA A 463 2.35 -26.26 23.09
N ASP A 464 2.34 -25.42 24.13
CA ASP A 464 1.11 -24.91 24.73
C ASP A 464 0.54 -23.79 23.84
N ALA A 465 1.39 -22.89 23.32
CA ALA A 465 1.00 -21.89 22.33
C ALA A 465 0.46 -22.54 21.05
N ARG A 466 1.07 -23.64 20.61
CA ARG A 466 0.59 -24.41 19.44
C ARG A 466 -0.80 -24.97 19.69
N ARG A 467 -1.05 -25.59 20.84
CA ARG A 467 -2.35 -26.16 21.20
C ARG A 467 -3.44 -25.09 21.23
N ASP A 468 -3.18 -23.94 21.87
CA ASP A 468 -4.12 -22.81 21.93
C ASP A 468 -4.47 -22.29 20.53
N VAL A 469 -3.48 -22.15 19.64
CA VAL A 469 -3.71 -21.73 18.27
C VAL A 469 -4.50 -22.78 17.49
N GLN A 470 -4.22 -24.06 17.65
CA GLN A 470 -4.97 -25.16 17.02
C GLN A 470 -6.43 -25.17 17.47
N GLU A 471 -6.70 -25.08 18.77
CA GLU A 471 -8.06 -25.05 19.30
C GLU A 471 -8.85 -23.86 18.78
N ARG A 472 -8.27 -22.67 18.79
CA ARG A 472 -8.90 -21.46 18.26
C ARG A 472 -9.10 -21.52 16.74
N GLY A 473 -8.12 -22.04 16.02
CA GLY A 473 -8.19 -22.16 14.55
C GLY A 473 -9.24 -23.17 14.11
N LEU A 474 -9.38 -24.31 14.79
CA LEU A 474 -10.44 -25.27 14.52
C LEU A 474 -11.82 -24.71 14.85
N ALA A 475 -11.96 -23.98 15.97
CA ALA A 475 -13.21 -23.33 16.32
C ALA A 475 -13.61 -22.23 15.32
N GLU A 476 -12.64 -21.46 14.82
CA GLU A 476 -12.86 -20.47 13.75
C GLU A 476 -13.30 -21.17 12.46
N PHE A 477 -12.58 -22.22 12.06
CA PHE A 477 -12.91 -22.97 10.85
C PHE A 477 -14.34 -23.53 10.92
N ASP A 478 -14.70 -24.18 12.04
CA ASP A 478 -16.05 -24.74 12.22
C ASP A 478 -17.14 -23.66 12.17
N ALA A 479 -16.88 -22.48 12.78
CA ALA A 479 -17.81 -21.36 12.78
C ALA A 479 -18.01 -20.77 11.36
N MET A 480 -16.92 -20.59 10.62
CA MET A 480 -16.98 -20.03 9.27
C MET A 480 -17.56 -21.05 8.28
N ALA A 481 -17.24 -22.34 8.42
CA ALA A 481 -17.82 -23.40 7.59
C ALA A 481 -19.35 -23.53 7.77
N ALA A 482 -19.85 -23.21 8.96
CA ALA A 482 -21.29 -23.21 9.24
C ALA A 482 -22.03 -21.95 8.77
N ALA A 483 -21.31 -20.84 8.58
CA ALA A 483 -21.91 -19.51 8.36
C ALA A 483 -21.73 -18.97 6.94
N ALA A 484 -20.61 -19.27 6.29
CA ALA A 484 -20.32 -18.82 4.94
C ALA A 484 -21.03 -19.68 3.89
N ASP A 485 -21.46 -19.08 2.78
CA ASP A 485 -22.01 -19.83 1.64
C ASP A 485 -20.93 -20.70 0.98
N ARG A 486 -19.69 -20.20 0.96
CA ARG A 486 -18.55 -20.95 0.41
C ARG A 486 -17.29 -20.76 1.25
N LEU A 487 -16.53 -21.85 1.40
CA LEU A 487 -15.13 -21.78 1.83
C LEU A 487 -14.24 -21.76 0.59
N ALA A 488 -13.27 -20.87 0.59
CA ALA A 488 -12.34 -20.74 -0.54
C ALA A 488 -10.91 -21.09 -0.12
N ALA A 489 -10.15 -21.63 -1.08
CA ALA A 489 -8.74 -22.01 -0.94
C ALA A 489 -7.90 -21.41 -2.07
N PRO A 490 -6.56 -21.35 -1.93
CA PRO A 490 -5.69 -20.82 -3.00
C PRO A 490 -5.77 -21.58 -4.33
N SER A 491 -6.08 -22.86 -4.30
CA SER A 491 -6.31 -23.69 -5.49
C SER A 491 -7.10 -24.95 -5.11
N ALA A 492 -7.51 -25.74 -6.10
CA ALA A 492 -8.16 -27.05 -5.86
C ALA A 492 -7.21 -28.01 -5.13
N GLU A 493 -5.92 -27.99 -5.49
CA GLU A 493 -4.88 -28.78 -4.85
C GLU A 493 -4.66 -28.34 -3.38
N SER A 494 -4.72 -27.01 -3.12
CA SER A 494 -4.70 -26.48 -1.75
C SER A 494 -5.89 -27.00 -0.94
N GLY A 495 -7.09 -26.94 -1.50
CA GLY A 495 -8.31 -27.46 -0.86
C GLY A 495 -8.20 -28.96 -0.51
N ALA A 496 -7.74 -29.78 -1.44
CA ALA A 496 -7.52 -31.21 -1.20
C ALA A 496 -6.46 -31.46 -0.10
N GLY A 497 -5.40 -30.66 -0.07
CA GLY A 497 -4.39 -30.70 0.99
C GLY A 497 -4.96 -30.30 2.35
N PHE A 498 -5.82 -29.29 2.40
CA PHE A 498 -6.51 -28.85 3.61
C PHE A 498 -7.48 -29.92 4.12
N ASP A 499 -8.23 -30.57 3.24
CA ASP A 499 -9.10 -31.69 3.62
C ASP A 499 -8.31 -32.84 4.27
N ALA A 500 -7.14 -33.17 3.75
CA ALA A 500 -6.28 -34.20 4.34
C ALA A 500 -5.77 -33.80 5.73
N LEU A 501 -5.47 -32.52 5.97
CA LEU A 501 -5.08 -32.01 7.29
C LEU A 501 -6.27 -32.00 8.26
N LEU A 502 -7.41 -31.47 7.83
CA LEU A 502 -8.63 -31.35 8.65
C LEU A 502 -9.21 -32.71 9.04
N ALA A 503 -9.09 -33.72 8.17
CA ALA A 503 -9.51 -35.11 8.45
C ALA A 503 -8.78 -35.71 9.68
N ARG A 504 -7.51 -35.34 9.89
CA ARG A 504 -6.75 -35.76 11.09
C ARG A 504 -7.37 -35.24 12.39
N HIS A 505 -8.18 -34.19 12.31
CA HIS A 505 -8.89 -33.54 13.39
C HIS A 505 -10.41 -33.83 13.36
N GLY A 506 -10.86 -34.85 12.61
CA GLY A 506 -12.25 -35.30 12.56
C GLY A 506 -13.21 -34.39 11.77
N ARG A 507 -12.71 -33.57 10.87
CA ARG A 507 -13.54 -32.76 9.95
C ARG A 507 -13.69 -33.45 8.61
N GLY A 508 -14.91 -33.35 8.05
CA GLY A 508 -15.19 -33.88 6.72
C GLY A 508 -14.60 -33.01 5.58
N PRO A 509 -14.66 -33.54 4.33
CA PRO A 509 -14.21 -32.79 3.17
C PRO A 509 -15.12 -31.57 2.92
N VAL A 510 -14.55 -30.53 2.30
CA VAL A 510 -15.21 -29.27 1.98
C VAL A 510 -15.25 -29.08 0.47
N ASP A 511 -16.34 -28.52 -0.03
CA ASP A 511 -16.42 -28.06 -1.42
C ASP A 511 -15.71 -26.69 -1.56
N TRP A 512 -14.42 -26.76 -1.82
CA TRP A 512 -13.56 -25.58 -1.87
C TRP A 512 -13.73 -24.78 -3.16
N LEU A 513 -13.97 -23.47 -3.02
CA LEU A 513 -13.90 -22.53 -4.12
C LEU A 513 -12.43 -22.15 -4.39
N PRO A 514 -11.85 -22.48 -5.57
CA PRO A 514 -10.49 -22.09 -5.88
C PRO A 514 -10.38 -20.57 -6.14
N LEU A 515 -9.66 -19.85 -5.29
CA LEU A 515 -9.34 -18.42 -5.44
C LEU A 515 -7.82 -18.23 -5.38
N PRO A 516 -7.06 -18.54 -6.44
CA PRO A 516 -5.62 -18.36 -6.46
C PRO A 516 -5.23 -16.88 -6.32
N PRO A 517 -4.00 -16.58 -5.91
CA PRO A 517 -3.44 -15.24 -6.08
C PRO A 517 -3.63 -14.77 -7.51
N ALA A 518 -3.68 -13.46 -7.69
CA ALA A 518 -3.98 -12.87 -8.99
C ALA A 518 -2.92 -11.81 -9.35
N VAL A 519 -2.95 -11.35 -10.58
CA VAL A 519 -2.15 -10.23 -11.04
C VAL A 519 -2.81 -8.91 -10.66
N SER A 520 -1.99 -7.94 -10.28
CA SER A 520 -2.43 -6.56 -10.03
C SER A 520 -2.16 -5.70 -11.26
N PRO A 521 -3.14 -4.95 -11.78
CA PRO A 521 -2.90 -4.02 -12.87
C PRO A 521 -1.78 -3.01 -12.56
N ALA A 522 -1.68 -2.55 -11.31
CA ALA A 522 -0.64 -1.63 -10.86
C ALA A 522 0.80 -2.19 -10.97
N ASN A 523 0.95 -3.51 -10.89
CA ASN A 523 2.24 -4.20 -11.00
C ASN A 523 2.51 -4.76 -12.40
N THR A 524 1.47 -4.93 -13.21
CA THR A 524 1.55 -5.60 -14.52
C THR A 524 2.32 -4.75 -15.52
N VAL A 525 3.43 -5.27 -16.00
CA VAL A 525 4.21 -4.66 -17.09
C VAL A 525 3.53 -4.99 -18.42
N PRO A 526 3.10 -4.00 -19.23
CA PRO A 526 2.49 -4.25 -20.52
C PRO A 526 3.43 -4.96 -21.49
N ALA A 527 2.88 -5.79 -22.37
CA ALA A 527 3.66 -6.51 -23.37
C ALA A 527 4.38 -5.58 -24.37
N ASP A 528 3.84 -4.38 -24.58
CA ASP A 528 4.37 -3.33 -25.46
C ASP A 528 5.23 -2.30 -24.72
N ALA A 529 5.49 -2.50 -23.42
CA ALA A 529 6.36 -1.63 -22.65
C ALA A 529 7.78 -1.60 -23.27
N PRO A 530 8.47 -0.47 -23.18
CA PRO A 530 9.87 -0.39 -23.63
C PRO A 530 10.73 -1.46 -22.98
N ALA A 531 11.48 -2.20 -23.79
CA ALA A 531 12.35 -3.25 -23.30
C ALA A 531 13.52 -2.63 -22.50
N ILE A 532 13.64 -3.05 -21.24
CA ILE A 532 14.74 -2.65 -20.35
C ILE A 532 15.79 -3.75 -20.33
N GLY A 533 17.07 -3.37 -20.32
CA GLY A 533 18.21 -4.28 -20.26
C GLY A 533 18.84 -4.60 -21.63
N GLU A 534 19.95 -5.30 -21.57
CA GLU A 534 20.74 -5.74 -22.73
C GLU A 534 20.19 -7.05 -23.34
N GLU A 535 20.68 -7.42 -24.51
CA GLU A 535 20.43 -8.76 -25.02
C GLU A 535 21.08 -9.82 -24.12
N GLY A 536 20.40 -10.91 -23.87
CA GLY A 536 20.88 -11.98 -23.00
C GLY A 536 19.74 -12.64 -22.21
N VAL A 537 20.12 -13.58 -21.36
CA VAL A 537 19.20 -14.36 -20.53
C VAL A 537 19.56 -14.22 -19.06
N THR A 538 18.56 -13.90 -18.24
CA THR A 538 18.65 -13.93 -16.77
C THR A 538 17.73 -15.00 -16.21
N LEU A 539 18.26 -15.86 -15.35
CA LEU A 539 17.46 -16.75 -14.50
C LEU A 539 17.26 -16.07 -13.15
N LEU A 540 16.03 -15.76 -12.84
CA LEU A 540 15.66 -15.03 -11.64
C LEU A 540 15.05 -15.95 -10.59
N TYR A 541 15.73 -16.10 -9.47
CA TYR A 541 15.15 -16.67 -8.26
C TYR A 541 14.80 -15.56 -7.26
N ALA A 542 13.57 -15.56 -6.76
CA ALA A 542 13.14 -14.64 -5.72
C ALA A 542 12.51 -15.42 -4.57
N GLY A 543 13.04 -15.30 -3.36
CA GLY A 543 12.43 -15.94 -2.19
C GLY A 543 13.41 -16.36 -1.10
N GLY A 544 12.93 -17.21 -0.18
CA GLY A 544 13.73 -17.76 0.91
C GLY A 544 14.76 -18.78 0.44
N VAL A 545 15.79 -19.02 1.23
CA VAL A 545 16.96 -19.85 0.87
C VAL A 545 17.00 -21.18 1.62
N GLY A 546 16.53 -21.23 2.86
CA GLY A 546 16.64 -22.41 3.72
C GLY A 546 15.41 -23.35 3.68
N GLY A 547 15.53 -24.48 4.35
CA GLY A 547 14.44 -25.40 4.65
C GLY A 547 13.72 -25.95 3.43
N ILE A 548 12.49 -25.54 3.24
CA ILE A 548 11.56 -26.03 2.21
C ILE A 548 11.91 -25.59 0.77
N TYR A 549 12.93 -24.74 0.57
CA TYR A 549 13.29 -24.27 -0.75
C TYR A 549 14.28 -25.23 -1.43
N GLY A 550 13.89 -25.82 -2.55
CA GLY A 550 14.64 -26.87 -3.26
C GLY A 550 15.79 -26.34 -4.11
N LEU A 551 16.65 -25.47 -3.58
CA LEU A 551 17.72 -24.79 -4.35
C LEU A 551 18.85 -25.71 -4.80
N GLY A 552 19.24 -26.73 -4.03
CA GLY A 552 20.44 -27.53 -4.34
C GLY A 552 20.43 -28.17 -5.73
N GLN A 553 19.30 -28.75 -6.14
CA GLN A 553 19.18 -29.33 -7.48
C GLN A 553 19.21 -28.27 -8.60
N TYR A 554 18.62 -27.12 -8.33
CA TYR A 554 18.66 -25.97 -9.24
C TYR A 554 20.08 -25.45 -9.41
N LEU A 555 20.81 -25.23 -8.31
CA LEU A 555 22.19 -24.74 -8.34
C LEU A 555 23.12 -25.71 -9.09
N THR A 556 22.95 -27.02 -8.88
CA THR A 556 23.65 -28.04 -9.63
C THR A 556 23.34 -27.95 -11.14
N ALA A 557 22.08 -27.73 -11.49
CA ALA A 557 21.66 -27.62 -12.90
C ALA A 557 22.26 -26.38 -13.57
N VAL A 558 22.16 -25.21 -12.91
CA VAL A 558 22.62 -23.94 -13.49
C VAL A 558 24.14 -23.79 -13.48
N GLY A 559 24.85 -24.54 -12.61
CA GLY A 559 26.32 -24.59 -12.58
C GLY A 559 26.93 -25.07 -13.89
N THR A 560 26.18 -25.83 -14.70
CA THR A 560 26.64 -26.35 -15.98
C THR A 560 26.15 -25.54 -17.19
N LEU A 561 25.40 -24.45 -17.00
CA LEU A 561 24.99 -23.56 -18.07
C LEU A 561 26.13 -22.65 -18.53
N ASP A 562 25.98 -22.13 -19.75
CA ASP A 562 26.86 -21.13 -20.32
C ASP A 562 27.03 -19.94 -19.32
N PRO A 563 28.29 -19.52 -19.03
CA PRO A 563 28.55 -18.36 -18.19
C PRO A 563 27.86 -17.04 -18.64
N GLN A 564 27.49 -16.93 -19.91
CA GLN A 564 26.71 -15.78 -20.41
C GLN A 564 25.28 -15.73 -19.88
N VAL A 565 24.74 -16.86 -19.41
CA VAL A 565 23.45 -16.88 -18.71
C VAL A 565 23.64 -16.31 -17.31
N ARG A 566 23.00 -15.19 -17.03
CA ARG A 566 23.04 -14.52 -15.72
C ARG A 566 22.20 -15.26 -14.70
N LEU A 567 22.66 -15.22 -13.45
CA LEU A 567 21.93 -15.79 -12.32
C LEU A 567 21.66 -14.68 -11.30
N ASP A 568 20.40 -14.29 -11.19
CA ASP A 568 19.98 -13.25 -10.26
C ASP A 568 19.18 -13.86 -9.10
N PHE A 569 19.60 -13.55 -7.89
CA PHE A 569 18.95 -13.96 -6.65
C PHE A 569 18.44 -12.74 -5.89
N VAL A 570 17.15 -12.68 -5.67
CA VAL A 570 16.48 -11.68 -4.83
C VAL A 570 16.09 -12.34 -3.52
N VAL A 571 16.82 -12.06 -2.46
CA VAL A 571 16.68 -12.73 -1.15
C VAL A 571 16.55 -11.70 -0.02
N ARG A 572 16.06 -12.15 1.14
CA ARG A 572 16.03 -11.28 2.32
C ARG A 572 17.46 -11.01 2.81
N ALA A 573 17.68 -9.83 3.39
CA ALA A 573 18.99 -9.46 3.91
C ALA A 573 19.56 -10.49 4.91
N GLY A 574 18.72 -11.03 5.80
CA GLY A 574 19.11 -12.06 6.77
C GLY A 574 19.40 -13.45 6.19
N GLU A 575 19.05 -13.69 4.91
CA GLU A 575 19.29 -14.99 4.25
C GLU A 575 20.43 -14.95 3.23
N ARG A 576 21.04 -13.79 3.04
CA ARG A 576 22.09 -13.57 2.05
C ARG A 576 23.32 -14.45 2.30
N SER A 577 23.82 -14.48 3.54
CA SER A 577 24.98 -15.31 3.89
C SER A 577 24.72 -16.79 3.68
N VAL A 578 23.52 -17.27 4.00
CA VAL A 578 23.14 -18.67 3.77
C VAL A 578 23.13 -19.00 2.28
N LEU A 579 22.69 -18.07 1.43
CA LEU A 579 22.77 -18.25 -0.02
C LEU A 579 24.22 -18.26 -0.52
N GLU A 580 25.06 -17.35 -0.01
CA GLU A 580 26.49 -17.28 -0.39
C GLU A 580 27.23 -18.58 -0.04
N ASP A 581 26.97 -19.15 1.13
CA ASP A 581 27.52 -20.45 1.52
C ASP A 581 27.04 -21.57 0.58
N LEU A 582 25.75 -21.61 0.28
CA LEU A 582 25.16 -22.60 -0.62
C LEU A 582 25.70 -22.48 -2.06
N LEU A 583 25.91 -21.27 -2.55
CA LEU A 583 26.55 -21.02 -3.86
C LEU A 583 28.01 -21.49 -3.87
N ALA A 584 28.74 -21.29 -2.78
CA ALA A 584 30.12 -21.76 -2.65
C ALA A 584 30.20 -23.30 -2.65
N GLU A 585 29.30 -24.00 -1.95
CA GLU A 585 29.17 -25.45 -1.94
C GLU A 585 28.95 -26.03 -3.36
N HIS A 586 28.20 -25.29 -4.20
CA HIS A 586 27.97 -25.67 -5.61
C HIS A 586 28.97 -25.11 -6.60
N GLY A 587 30.06 -24.46 -6.15
CA GLY A 587 31.07 -23.89 -6.99
C GLY A 587 30.65 -22.72 -7.85
N LEU A 588 29.65 -21.97 -7.39
CA LEU A 588 29.03 -20.83 -8.10
C LEU A 588 29.43 -19.46 -7.56
N ALA A 589 30.17 -19.38 -6.45
CA ALA A 589 30.51 -18.12 -5.78
C ALA A 589 31.18 -17.10 -6.72
N ASP A 590 32.10 -17.58 -7.57
CA ASP A 590 32.83 -16.73 -8.51
C ASP A 590 32.27 -16.78 -9.95
N ARG A 591 31.03 -17.26 -10.13
CA ARG A 591 30.43 -17.38 -11.46
C ARG A 591 30.25 -16.01 -12.11
N PRO A 592 30.73 -15.76 -13.33
CA PRO A 592 30.44 -14.56 -14.09
C PRO A 592 28.91 -14.39 -14.25
N GLY A 593 28.43 -13.16 -14.09
CA GLY A 593 26.99 -12.85 -14.21
C GLY A 593 26.14 -13.30 -13.02
N LEU A 594 26.73 -13.72 -11.90
CA LEU A 594 26.00 -13.91 -10.64
C LEU A 594 25.72 -12.56 -9.98
N ARG A 595 24.48 -12.34 -9.59
CA ARG A 595 24.04 -11.18 -8.81
C ARG A 595 23.20 -11.63 -7.63
N ILE A 596 23.56 -11.21 -6.44
CA ILE A 596 22.74 -11.37 -5.23
C ILE A 596 22.29 -9.99 -4.78
N THR A 597 20.99 -9.81 -4.66
CA THR A 597 20.41 -8.55 -4.21
C THR A 597 19.39 -8.77 -3.10
N THR A 598 19.31 -7.80 -2.19
CA THR A 598 18.30 -7.72 -1.14
C THR A 598 17.22 -6.68 -1.45
N VAL A 599 17.28 -6.07 -2.61
CA VAL A 599 16.23 -5.17 -3.14
C VAL A 599 14.92 -5.98 -3.22
N PRO A 600 13.80 -5.46 -2.74
CA PRO A 600 12.51 -6.13 -2.89
C PRO A 600 12.25 -6.50 -4.36
N LEU A 601 11.67 -7.68 -4.60
CA LEU A 601 11.36 -8.14 -5.97
C LEU A 601 10.59 -7.08 -6.78
N GLU A 602 9.76 -6.32 -6.12
CA GLU A 602 9.00 -5.20 -6.69
C GLU A 602 9.92 -4.19 -7.42
N TRP A 603 11.05 -3.84 -6.84
CA TRP A 603 12.01 -2.87 -7.37
C TRP A 603 13.19 -3.52 -8.10
N TYR A 604 13.18 -4.84 -8.24
CA TYR A 604 14.20 -5.52 -9.02
C TYR A 604 14.05 -5.23 -10.51
N VAL A 605 15.11 -4.74 -11.14
CA VAL A 605 15.23 -4.54 -12.59
C VAL A 605 16.27 -5.53 -13.14
N PRO A 606 15.89 -6.35 -14.13
CA PRO A 606 16.83 -7.29 -14.74
C PRO A 606 17.86 -6.57 -15.62
N ALA A 607 19.05 -7.14 -15.72
CA ALA A 607 20.07 -6.63 -16.61
C ALA A 607 19.85 -7.03 -18.08
N THR A 608 19.05 -8.07 -18.34
CA THR A 608 18.79 -8.58 -19.69
C THR A 608 17.30 -8.60 -20.02
N ARG A 609 16.97 -8.54 -21.30
CA ARG A 609 15.60 -8.51 -21.80
C ARG A 609 14.85 -9.82 -21.62
N THR A 610 15.54 -10.96 -21.73
CA THR A 610 14.93 -12.28 -21.52
C THR A 610 15.14 -12.70 -20.07
N VAL A 611 14.06 -12.89 -19.35
CA VAL A 611 14.10 -13.36 -17.96
C VAL A 611 13.25 -14.61 -17.83
N VAL A 612 13.77 -15.63 -17.14
CA VAL A 612 13.00 -16.81 -16.72
C VAL A 612 12.92 -16.78 -15.19
N GLY A 613 11.73 -16.66 -14.67
CA GLY A 613 11.45 -16.72 -13.23
C GLY A 613 11.48 -18.16 -12.72
N VAL A 614 12.05 -18.38 -11.55
CA VAL A 614 12.19 -19.73 -10.97
C VAL A 614 11.46 -19.79 -9.63
N VAL A 615 10.53 -20.74 -9.50
CA VAL A 615 9.75 -20.98 -8.27
C VAL A 615 9.97 -22.42 -7.84
N LEU A 616 10.74 -22.62 -6.77
CA LEU A 616 11.12 -23.94 -6.30
C LEU A 616 10.69 -24.09 -4.84
N LEU A 617 9.91 -25.12 -4.56
CA LEU A 617 9.57 -25.55 -3.20
C LEU A 617 9.81 -27.07 -3.08
N GLY A 618 10.22 -27.49 -1.89
CA GLY A 618 10.35 -28.88 -1.49
C GLY A 618 9.29 -29.29 -0.46
N GLY A 619 9.33 -30.56 -0.07
CA GLY A 619 8.44 -31.11 0.95
C GLY A 619 6.98 -31.31 0.50
N GLU A 620 6.15 -31.82 1.41
CA GLU A 620 4.72 -32.07 1.11
C GLU A 620 3.94 -30.79 0.87
N TYR A 621 4.28 -29.71 1.58
CA TYR A 621 3.62 -28.41 1.43
C TYR A 621 3.69 -27.86 -0.01
N ALA A 622 4.76 -28.16 -0.75
CA ALA A 622 4.90 -27.76 -2.14
C ALA A 622 3.79 -28.27 -3.05
N ARG A 623 3.20 -29.45 -2.73
CA ARG A 623 2.19 -30.10 -3.56
C ARG A 623 0.86 -29.35 -3.59
N PHE A 624 0.53 -28.63 -2.53
CA PHE A 624 -0.74 -27.91 -2.42
C PHE A 624 -0.59 -26.41 -2.21
N SER A 625 0.62 -25.89 -2.09
CA SER A 625 0.83 -24.45 -1.97
C SER A 625 0.76 -23.71 -3.30
N PHE A 626 0.21 -22.49 -3.27
CA PHE A 626 0.27 -21.57 -4.40
C PHE A 626 1.13 -20.36 -4.03
N PRO A 627 2.43 -20.35 -4.34
CA PRO A 627 3.33 -19.26 -3.98
C PRO A 627 2.95 -17.95 -4.68
N TYR A 628 2.71 -16.90 -3.91
CA TYR A 628 2.30 -15.58 -4.44
C TYR A 628 3.30 -15.02 -5.46
N LYS A 629 4.60 -15.27 -5.28
CA LYS A 629 5.67 -14.87 -6.21
C LYS A 629 5.47 -15.36 -7.65
N THR A 630 4.71 -16.43 -7.85
CA THR A 630 4.32 -16.91 -9.20
C THR A 630 3.59 -15.81 -9.95
N MET A 631 2.61 -15.18 -9.31
CA MET A 631 1.86 -14.09 -9.92
C MET A 631 2.73 -12.83 -10.09
N SER A 632 3.62 -12.55 -9.15
CA SER A 632 4.57 -11.44 -9.29
C SER A 632 5.53 -11.60 -10.47
N LEU A 633 5.88 -12.82 -10.86
CA LEU A 633 6.66 -13.08 -12.07
C LEU A 633 5.80 -12.91 -13.34
N ILE A 634 4.55 -13.39 -13.30
CA ILE A 634 3.58 -13.21 -14.40
C ILE A 634 3.26 -11.73 -14.63
N GLU A 635 3.09 -10.94 -13.57
CA GLU A 635 2.93 -9.48 -13.65
C GLU A 635 4.06 -8.81 -14.45
N ARG A 636 5.27 -9.34 -14.35
CA ARG A 636 6.46 -8.84 -15.06
C ARG A 636 6.63 -9.40 -16.47
N GLY A 637 5.77 -10.30 -16.88
CA GLY A 637 5.88 -10.96 -18.18
C GLY A 637 6.94 -12.08 -18.22
N TYR A 638 7.40 -12.58 -17.06
CA TYR A 638 8.46 -13.58 -17.00
C TYR A 638 7.88 -14.99 -17.02
N PRO A 639 8.24 -15.84 -18.01
CA PRO A 639 7.89 -17.26 -17.99
C PRO A 639 8.44 -17.92 -16.72
N VAL A 640 7.64 -18.84 -16.15
CA VAL A 640 7.92 -19.43 -14.83
C VAL A 640 8.32 -20.89 -14.96
N LEU A 641 9.43 -21.26 -14.33
CA LEU A 641 9.87 -22.64 -14.14
C LEU A 641 9.54 -23.09 -12.72
N CYS A 642 8.89 -24.23 -12.56
CA CYS A 642 8.68 -24.86 -11.25
C CYS A 642 8.95 -26.37 -11.32
N PHE A 643 8.86 -27.07 -10.18
CA PHE A 643 8.84 -28.52 -10.19
C PHE A 643 7.44 -29.05 -10.57
N ALA A 644 7.38 -30.15 -11.33
CA ALA A 644 6.15 -30.73 -11.83
C ALA A 644 5.22 -31.28 -10.73
N ASP A 645 5.78 -31.59 -9.55
CA ASP A 645 5.03 -32.05 -8.39
C ASP A 645 4.53 -30.90 -7.47
N MET A 646 4.73 -29.65 -7.88
CA MET A 646 4.17 -28.49 -7.17
C MET A 646 2.73 -28.23 -7.64
N GLY A 647 1.85 -27.82 -6.71
CA GLY A 647 0.46 -27.50 -6.99
C GLY A 647 0.22 -26.40 -8.04
N ILE A 648 1.26 -25.60 -8.34
CA ILE A 648 1.18 -24.55 -9.37
C ILE A 648 1.51 -25.04 -10.78
N ALA A 649 2.05 -26.26 -10.98
CA ALA A 649 2.52 -26.72 -12.26
C ALA A 649 1.40 -26.74 -13.32
N ASP A 650 0.26 -27.33 -12.99
CA ASP A 650 -0.92 -27.37 -13.85
C ASP A 650 -1.46 -25.96 -14.17
N PHE A 651 -1.41 -25.04 -13.25
CA PHE A 651 -1.80 -23.65 -13.49
C PHE A 651 -0.89 -22.98 -14.52
N LEU A 652 0.42 -23.16 -14.41
CA LEU A 652 1.39 -22.59 -15.34
C LEU A 652 1.20 -23.14 -16.77
N GLU A 653 0.99 -24.45 -16.89
CA GLU A 653 0.82 -25.12 -18.16
C GLU A 653 -0.51 -24.77 -18.84
N ARG A 654 -1.62 -24.83 -18.10
CA ARG A 654 -2.96 -24.45 -18.61
C ARG A 654 -3.00 -23.01 -19.11
N ASN A 655 -2.35 -22.09 -18.41
CA ASN A 655 -2.27 -20.68 -18.82
C ASN A 655 -1.12 -20.42 -19.81
N ARG A 656 -0.29 -21.41 -20.13
CA ARG A 656 0.86 -21.31 -21.05
C ARG A 656 1.84 -20.20 -20.66
N VAL A 657 2.07 -20.05 -19.34
CA VAL A 657 2.95 -19.04 -18.75
C VAL A 657 4.22 -19.62 -18.13
N GLY A 658 4.38 -20.94 -18.17
CA GLY A 658 5.53 -21.61 -17.60
C GLY A 658 5.48 -23.12 -17.79
N LEU A 659 6.40 -23.81 -17.13
CA LEU A 659 6.57 -25.26 -17.19
C LEU A 659 6.82 -25.86 -15.82
N GLY A 660 6.23 -27.04 -15.56
CA GLY A 660 6.61 -27.95 -14.50
C GLY A 660 7.67 -28.96 -14.99
N VAL A 661 8.78 -29.12 -14.27
CA VAL A 661 9.86 -30.03 -14.63
C VAL A 661 10.16 -31.02 -13.50
N ALA A 662 10.67 -32.20 -13.88
CA ALA A 662 11.13 -33.18 -12.88
C ALA A 662 12.27 -32.62 -12.03
N ARG A 663 12.39 -33.14 -10.79
CA ARG A 663 13.46 -32.76 -9.85
C ARG A 663 14.83 -33.35 -10.25
N SER A 664 15.29 -33.03 -11.45
CA SER A 664 16.63 -33.43 -11.92
C SER A 664 17.31 -32.29 -12.66
N SER A 665 18.64 -32.23 -12.58
CA SER A 665 19.42 -31.18 -13.25
C SER A 665 19.22 -31.19 -14.77
N GLU A 666 19.02 -32.35 -15.38
CA GLU A 666 18.75 -32.47 -16.81
C GLU A 666 17.41 -31.85 -17.18
N ALA A 667 16.32 -32.20 -16.46
CA ALA A 667 14.98 -31.68 -16.69
C ALA A 667 14.93 -30.16 -16.45
N ILE A 668 15.60 -29.65 -15.43
CA ILE A 668 15.70 -28.20 -15.15
C ILE A 668 16.36 -27.49 -16.34
N ARG A 669 17.50 -27.97 -16.83
CA ARG A 669 18.18 -27.37 -18.00
C ARG A 669 17.32 -27.42 -19.25
N ALA A 670 16.66 -28.54 -19.51
CA ALA A 670 15.77 -28.70 -20.65
C ALA A 670 14.59 -27.72 -20.57
N GLY A 671 13.99 -27.56 -19.37
CA GLY A 671 12.91 -26.61 -19.11
C GLY A 671 13.35 -25.16 -19.32
N ILE A 672 14.50 -24.76 -18.80
CA ILE A 672 15.07 -23.41 -19.01
C ILE A 672 15.24 -23.19 -20.53
N ALA A 673 15.88 -24.11 -21.24
CA ALA A 673 16.10 -23.99 -22.69
C ALA A 673 14.78 -23.92 -23.47
N ALA A 674 13.73 -24.62 -23.03
CA ALA A 674 12.40 -24.56 -23.65
C ALA A 674 11.77 -23.18 -23.45
N LEU A 675 11.80 -22.61 -22.23
CA LEU A 675 11.22 -21.31 -21.93
C LEU A 675 11.99 -20.16 -22.62
N VAL A 676 13.31 -20.25 -22.72
CA VAL A 676 14.13 -19.25 -23.43
C VAL A 676 13.78 -19.23 -24.94
N ARG A 677 13.58 -20.41 -25.55
CA ARG A 677 13.22 -20.50 -26.98
C ARG A 677 11.75 -20.22 -27.28
N GLY A 678 10.85 -20.72 -26.44
CA GLY A 678 9.42 -20.69 -26.68
C GLY A 678 8.69 -19.54 -26.00
N GLY A 679 9.32 -18.89 -25.04
CA GLY A 679 8.71 -17.85 -24.22
C GLY A 679 7.51 -18.36 -23.43
N ALA A 680 6.54 -17.48 -23.23
CA ALA A 680 5.28 -17.75 -22.56
C ALA A 680 4.10 -17.20 -23.39
N PRO A 681 3.64 -17.94 -24.41
CA PRO A 681 2.66 -17.43 -25.36
C PRO A 681 1.27 -17.12 -24.75
N GLY A 682 1.00 -17.59 -23.55
CA GLY A 682 -0.22 -17.25 -22.79
C GLY A 682 -0.08 -16.04 -21.86
N MET A 683 1.08 -15.38 -21.82
CA MET A 683 1.38 -14.36 -20.81
C MET A 683 0.39 -13.19 -20.82
N ALA A 684 0.20 -12.56 -21.97
CA ALA A 684 -0.73 -11.43 -22.10
C ALA A 684 -2.17 -11.81 -21.73
N GLU A 685 -2.59 -13.02 -22.10
CA GLU A 685 -3.91 -13.55 -21.73
C GLU A 685 -4.01 -13.79 -20.23
N ALA A 686 -2.98 -14.38 -19.61
CA ALA A 686 -2.96 -14.63 -18.17
C ALA A 686 -2.94 -13.30 -17.39
N GLN A 687 -2.17 -12.31 -17.82
CA GLN A 687 -2.17 -10.97 -17.21
C GLN A 687 -3.55 -10.32 -17.27
N ARG A 688 -4.31 -10.55 -18.33
CA ARG A 688 -5.66 -10.00 -18.50
C ARG A 688 -6.72 -10.78 -17.70
N THR A 689 -6.66 -12.12 -17.71
CA THR A 689 -7.73 -12.98 -17.16
C THR A 689 -7.50 -13.42 -15.72
N GLN A 690 -6.25 -13.45 -15.25
CA GLN A 690 -5.91 -13.83 -13.89
C GLN A 690 -5.86 -12.61 -12.93
N SER A 691 -6.77 -11.65 -13.10
CA SER A 691 -6.84 -10.42 -12.31
C SER A 691 -7.57 -10.63 -10.98
N TRP A 692 -7.41 -9.69 -10.07
CA TRP A 692 -8.15 -9.66 -8.80
C TRP A 692 -9.65 -9.44 -9.04
N ASP A 693 -10.03 -8.63 -10.04
CA ASP A 693 -11.43 -8.48 -10.45
C ASP A 693 -12.06 -9.80 -10.86
N ALA A 694 -11.31 -10.64 -11.59
CA ALA A 694 -11.76 -11.98 -11.95
C ALA A 694 -11.96 -12.87 -10.71
N ARG A 695 -11.13 -12.72 -9.64
CA ARG A 695 -11.33 -13.45 -8.38
C ARG A 695 -12.58 -12.99 -7.65
N VAL A 696 -12.83 -11.68 -7.62
CA VAL A 696 -14.07 -11.13 -7.05
C VAL A 696 -15.29 -11.61 -7.84
N ALA A 697 -15.23 -11.57 -9.16
CA ALA A 697 -16.31 -12.10 -10.01
C ALA A 697 -16.59 -13.58 -9.74
N THR A 698 -15.53 -14.42 -9.62
CA THR A 698 -15.66 -15.83 -9.26
C THR A 698 -16.30 -16.00 -7.87
N ALA A 699 -15.89 -15.20 -6.88
CA ALA A 699 -16.47 -15.26 -5.54
C ALA A 699 -17.96 -14.87 -5.55
N ARG A 700 -18.37 -13.89 -6.35
CA ARG A 700 -19.78 -13.49 -6.48
C ARG A 700 -20.65 -14.55 -7.16
N ALA A 701 -20.15 -15.14 -8.26
CA ALA A 701 -20.91 -16.13 -9.04
C ALA A 701 -21.10 -17.45 -8.28
N SER A 702 -20.31 -17.74 -7.27
CA SER A 702 -20.36 -19.01 -6.52
C SER A 702 -21.65 -19.24 -5.71
N ALA A 703 -22.52 -18.24 -5.59
CA ALA A 703 -23.81 -18.36 -4.91
C ALA A 703 -24.95 -18.80 -5.88
N GLU A 704 -24.74 -18.75 -7.19
CA GLU A 704 -25.75 -19.08 -8.19
C GLU A 704 -25.75 -20.57 -8.59
N ASP A 705 -24.69 -21.30 -8.23
CA ASP A 705 -24.53 -22.75 -8.42
C ASP A 705 -24.88 -23.56 -7.16
#